data_10ab567d15b2af630080f741ba709ff0
#
_entry.id   10ab567d15b2af630080f741ba709ff0
#
_cell.length_a   1.000
_cell.length_b   1.000
_cell.length_c   1.000
_cell.angle_alpha   90.00
_cell.angle_beta   90.00
_cell.angle_gamma   90.00
#
_symmetry.space_group_name_H-M   'P 1'
#
loop_
_entity.id
_entity.type
_entity.pdbx_description
1 polymer ?
#
loop_
_entity_poly.entity_id
_entity_poly.type
_entity_poly.pdbx_seq_one_letter_code
_entity_poly.pdbx_strand_id
1 'polypeptide(L)'
;MAATLSVVVPVYGTKRDLPACLESLRTQSLRDAEFLLVDDASPDGAGAVLAEYARRDSRFRVLTHSQNRGLFAARMTGADAATGKYLAFLDSDDFVSVDFYRAAVALAEENDFDLVMGDTVWQRENGDCFVRPVHADCVLEDELRGNAVRDAFFQQAMTCYSFHTIWNKVIRRDLWLRCAPYYAPLAKKHIVMTEDIAFSVVLYFFAQGFGRHRGDGVFYCEHASSSTGAAGNPAKFRKNYADIAQVFAFADEFLHQQGANQARQQLQKARKWYARMWAEQARKAANQPEISRLTAALCPDFSLDGDANLPEIFWFDQPMTPWRDGTERIKRAILGLDGIDCPVISLDVFDTLILRPFRTPIDLFHTLEGKWQRAARRNMTSFAQARTEAESCARAWLPETQADVTMWNIYSAMMQNLGVSDDCVGQMTYNEREAEIHFCRPRKTGVQLFNLAKAAGKRVVLTSDMYLDADTIRRMLEKCGIRGWDGFFLSNEQNALKWNGALYRKLTAQLGVKPDNVLHIGDNAKIDVEAAKKAGLHALLLPRPADVFMDADCTQMANLGHGCLAGFTTADSMQPLALRCAQGLAANRFFDDGYAPATADSAFAAYPSRLGYYAVGTHLLALAKWLLCRCRADGVKRLVFLARDGALLRQAVELLRTDADAVETDYIPASRRCLLPALMANPTDWAVLPVRWAVYTPEKALKLLSFCTLDAPESELRHQAEAAGFPWQSPFQQKTRWESFLRFFRDKLYDGCHHQAAYSAARAYYEEKLPEGSACFDMGYSGRLQAALCQLTQRAVPVYYVHADGRNSERLSAAYDFPVHCFYPMPPAMSGAFREFLLSSDEAPCVGFERQNARVVPVYAQDGRNEAAHFLSNCVQHHALQFVRDFHDTFAGTGVMQSLDNPGVQLAMSLPFEGALRQLPEADAELLRNIPFEDMVFAGENALDLRTLVRDQSAEAAVAAHEMGAVDAPSRMIGFIPEQTGLVKRTIGFLLFDRETFRKKLRKRMKRMSNEQ
;
A
#
# COMPACT_ATOMS: atom_id res chain seq x y z
N MET A 1 -26.43 24.19 -26.75
CA MET A 1 -26.12 22.74 -26.59
C MET A 1 -26.13 22.46 -25.09
N ALA A 2 -26.51 21.28 -24.65
CA ALA A 2 -26.38 20.91 -23.23
C ALA A 2 -24.90 20.88 -22.86
N ALA A 3 -24.51 21.36 -21.68
CA ALA A 3 -23.14 21.34 -21.22
C ALA A 3 -22.62 19.89 -21.06
N THR A 4 -21.32 19.69 -21.15
CA THR A 4 -20.70 18.38 -20.85
C THR A 4 -20.78 18.08 -19.35
N LEU A 5 -20.53 19.07 -18.49
CA LEU A 5 -20.52 18.92 -17.04
C LEU A 5 -21.37 20.02 -16.38
N SER A 6 -22.19 19.64 -15.39
CA SER A 6 -22.83 20.56 -14.44
C SER A 6 -22.16 20.42 -13.09
N VAL A 7 -21.65 21.50 -12.52
CA VAL A 7 -21.11 21.55 -11.16
C VAL A 7 -22.07 22.30 -10.26
N VAL A 8 -22.55 21.64 -9.20
CA VAL A 8 -23.45 22.21 -8.20
C VAL A 8 -22.65 22.71 -7.01
N VAL A 9 -22.81 23.99 -6.67
CA VAL A 9 -22.16 24.63 -5.51
C VAL A 9 -23.23 25.08 -4.54
N PRO A 10 -23.47 24.35 -3.42
CA PRO A 10 -24.35 24.80 -2.34
C PRO A 10 -23.65 25.91 -1.54
N VAL A 11 -24.37 27.01 -1.25
CA VAL A 11 -23.83 28.19 -0.59
C VAL A 11 -24.66 28.55 0.63
N TYR A 12 -24.03 28.55 1.82
CA TYR A 12 -24.62 29.05 3.04
C TYR A 12 -23.56 29.54 4.03
N GLY A 13 -23.45 30.86 4.25
CA GLY A 13 -22.58 31.46 5.25
C GLY A 13 -21.08 31.39 4.92
N THR A 14 -20.69 31.26 3.65
CA THR A 14 -19.30 31.06 3.17
C THR A 14 -18.78 32.23 2.34
N LYS A 15 -19.35 33.43 2.49
CA LYS A 15 -18.96 34.62 1.69
C LYS A 15 -17.45 34.84 1.64
N ARG A 16 -16.73 34.59 2.73
CA ARG A 16 -15.28 34.81 2.84
C ARG A 16 -14.50 33.90 1.87
N ASP A 17 -14.89 32.63 1.77
CA ASP A 17 -14.14 31.57 1.10
C ASP A 17 -14.64 31.39 -0.35
N LEU A 18 -15.87 31.79 -0.62
CA LEU A 18 -16.56 31.70 -1.90
C LEU A 18 -15.76 32.24 -3.12
N PRO A 19 -14.98 33.35 -3.04
CA PRO A 19 -14.17 33.81 -4.18
C PRO A 19 -13.13 32.79 -4.65
N ALA A 20 -12.48 32.04 -3.76
CA ALA A 20 -11.50 31.00 -4.12
C ALA A 20 -12.19 29.83 -4.86
N CYS A 21 -13.33 29.38 -4.35
CA CYS A 21 -14.17 28.37 -4.96
C CYS A 21 -14.56 28.79 -6.39
N LEU A 22 -15.19 29.96 -6.56
CA LEU A 22 -15.71 30.41 -7.86
C LEU A 22 -14.59 30.69 -8.86
N GLU A 23 -13.43 31.18 -8.42
CA GLU A 23 -12.28 31.41 -9.28
C GLU A 23 -11.67 30.10 -9.79
N SER A 24 -11.62 29.07 -8.92
CA SER A 24 -11.18 27.73 -9.34
C SER A 24 -12.08 27.13 -10.42
N LEU A 25 -13.39 27.36 -10.34
CA LEU A 25 -14.36 26.97 -11.36
C LEU A 25 -14.22 27.78 -12.65
N ARG A 26 -14.03 29.10 -12.52
CA ARG A 26 -13.88 30.00 -13.68
C ARG A 26 -12.65 29.65 -14.53
N THR A 27 -11.57 29.23 -13.88
CA THR A 27 -10.29 28.89 -14.50
C THR A 27 -10.16 27.47 -14.99
N GLN A 28 -11.20 26.62 -14.79
CA GLN A 28 -11.20 25.22 -15.26
C GLN A 28 -10.82 25.10 -16.74
N SER A 29 -10.00 24.10 -17.05
CA SER A 29 -9.62 23.74 -18.41
C SER A 29 -10.80 23.20 -19.24
N LEU A 30 -11.81 22.58 -18.61
CA LEU A 30 -13.07 22.19 -19.24
C LEU A 30 -13.94 23.43 -19.49
N ARG A 31 -14.03 23.88 -20.74
CA ARG A 31 -14.78 25.08 -21.11
C ARG A 31 -16.28 24.84 -21.24
N ASP A 32 -16.68 23.65 -21.68
CA ASP A 32 -18.08 23.25 -21.86
C ASP A 32 -18.65 22.71 -20.54
N ALA A 33 -18.83 23.62 -19.58
CA ALA A 33 -19.37 23.35 -18.25
C ALA A 33 -20.35 24.45 -17.83
N GLU A 34 -21.35 24.08 -17.02
CA GLU A 34 -22.21 25.06 -16.29
C GLU A 34 -21.97 24.92 -14.78
N PHE A 35 -22.07 26.04 -14.08
CA PHE A 35 -21.87 26.12 -12.62
C PHE A 35 -23.16 26.61 -11.97
N LEU A 36 -23.81 25.72 -11.21
CA LEU A 36 -25.10 25.94 -10.58
C LEU A 36 -24.89 26.34 -9.11
N LEU A 37 -24.97 27.64 -8.84
CA LEU A 37 -24.76 28.22 -7.52
C LEU A 37 -26.07 28.26 -6.76
N VAL A 38 -26.22 27.43 -5.74
CA VAL A 38 -27.46 27.34 -4.96
C VAL A 38 -27.31 28.11 -3.65
N ASP A 39 -27.84 29.35 -3.60
CA ASP A 39 -27.89 30.16 -2.39
C ASP A 39 -29.02 29.67 -1.48
N ASP A 40 -28.66 28.97 -0.41
CA ASP A 40 -29.62 28.43 0.58
C ASP A 40 -30.04 29.48 1.63
N ALA A 41 -30.43 30.67 1.14
CA ALA A 41 -30.76 31.83 1.94
C ALA A 41 -29.60 32.28 2.87
N SER A 42 -28.43 32.49 2.32
CA SER A 42 -27.21 32.87 3.03
C SER A 42 -27.35 34.20 3.78
N PRO A 43 -27.10 34.27 5.09
CA PRO A 43 -27.33 35.51 5.88
C PRO A 43 -26.20 36.53 5.79
N ASP A 44 -25.04 36.16 5.22
CA ASP A 44 -23.79 36.91 5.20
C ASP A 44 -23.59 37.81 3.95
N GLY A 45 -24.58 37.79 3.05
CA GLY A 45 -24.53 38.56 1.78
C GLY A 45 -23.72 37.85 0.67
N ALA A 46 -23.53 36.53 0.71
CA ALA A 46 -22.92 35.74 -0.35
C ALA A 46 -23.62 35.94 -1.71
N GLY A 47 -24.96 36.10 -1.72
CA GLY A 47 -25.77 36.31 -2.92
C GLY A 47 -25.25 37.45 -3.83
N ALA A 48 -24.67 38.51 -3.27
CA ALA A 48 -24.07 39.59 -4.05
C ALA A 48 -22.79 39.14 -4.81
N VAL A 49 -21.97 38.28 -4.20
CA VAL A 49 -20.80 37.68 -4.82
C VAL A 49 -21.22 36.74 -5.95
N LEU A 50 -22.23 35.92 -5.72
CA LEU A 50 -22.78 35.01 -6.73
C LEU A 50 -23.30 35.75 -7.95
N ALA A 51 -24.06 36.84 -7.73
CA ALA A 51 -24.60 37.68 -8.81
C ALA A 51 -23.47 38.37 -9.61
N GLU A 52 -22.36 38.74 -8.97
CA GLU A 52 -21.21 39.31 -9.65
C GLU A 52 -20.54 38.29 -10.60
N TYR A 53 -20.29 37.06 -10.15
CA TYR A 53 -19.70 36.00 -10.98
C TYR A 53 -20.64 35.62 -12.14
N ALA A 54 -21.93 35.51 -11.91
CA ALA A 54 -22.92 35.23 -12.97
C ALA A 54 -23.00 36.31 -14.04
N ARG A 55 -22.68 37.58 -13.69
CA ARG A 55 -22.58 38.66 -14.69
C ARG A 55 -21.28 38.62 -15.49
N ARG A 56 -20.19 38.13 -14.88
CA ARG A 56 -18.85 38.06 -15.52
C ARG A 56 -18.69 36.87 -16.46
N ASP A 57 -19.33 35.77 -16.13
CA ASP A 57 -19.17 34.49 -16.85
C ASP A 57 -20.52 33.79 -16.96
N SER A 58 -21.02 33.65 -18.17
CA SER A 58 -22.34 33.09 -18.48
C SER A 58 -22.50 31.60 -18.11
N ARG A 59 -21.42 30.91 -17.77
CA ARG A 59 -21.47 29.55 -17.25
C ARG A 59 -22.03 29.46 -15.83
N PHE A 60 -21.98 30.56 -15.06
CA PHE A 60 -22.52 30.62 -13.70
C PHE A 60 -24.01 30.98 -13.72
N ARG A 61 -24.81 30.16 -13.04
CA ARG A 61 -26.25 30.36 -12.88
C ARG A 61 -26.64 30.26 -11.40
N VAL A 62 -27.30 31.29 -10.87
CA VAL A 62 -27.69 31.36 -9.46
C VAL A 62 -29.11 30.83 -9.29
N LEU A 63 -29.30 29.96 -8.31
CA LEU A 63 -30.57 29.45 -7.82
C LEU A 63 -30.69 29.88 -6.35
N THR A 64 -31.82 30.44 -5.95
CA THR A 64 -31.99 30.97 -4.60
C THR A 64 -33.15 30.31 -3.89
N HIS A 65 -32.95 29.82 -2.67
CA HIS A 65 -34.02 29.39 -1.79
C HIS A 65 -34.57 30.58 -0.97
N SER A 66 -35.85 30.54 -0.68
CA SER A 66 -36.50 31.56 0.14
C SER A 66 -36.18 31.44 1.64
N GLN A 67 -35.69 30.30 2.08
CA GLN A 67 -35.25 29.95 3.41
C GLN A 67 -34.19 28.86 3.39
N ASN A 68 -33.40 28.75 4.44
CA ASN A 68 -32.41 27.66 4.56
C ASN A 68 -33.13 26.29 4.63
N ARG A 69 -32.83 25.43 3.64
CA ARG A 69 -33.38 24.06 3.49
C ARG A 69 -32.36 22.98 3.85
N GLY A 70 -31.12 23.37 4.09
CA GLY A 70 -29.99 22.47 4.41
C GLY A 70 -29.25 21.96 3.18
N LEU A 71 -28.03 21.48 3.43
CA LEU A 71 -27.05 21.12 2.41
C LEU A 71 -27.58 20.05 1.45
N PHE A 72 -28.24 19.02 1.97
CA PHE A 72 -28.86 17.96 1.16
C PHE A 72 -29.87 18.55 0.14
N ALA A 73 -30.76 19.44 0.59
CA ALA A 73 -31.76 20.04 -0.29
C ALA A 73 -31.15 21.00 -1.31
N ALA A 74 -30.08 21.72 -0.96
CA ALA A 74 -29.36 22.59 -1.88
C ALA A 74 -28.69 21.79 -3.00
N ARG A 75 -28.04 20.66 -2.68
CA ARG A 75 -27.47 19.74 -3.67
C ARG A 75 -28.54 19.16 -4.60
N MET A 76 -29.68 18.73 -4.06
CA MET A 76 -30.81 18.23 -4.88
C MET A 76 -31.34 19.31 -5.81
N THR A 77 -31.55 20.55 -5.34
CA THR A 77 -32.04 21.66 -6.18
C THR A 77 -31.08 21.95 -7.34
N GLY A 78 -29.78 21.96 -7.10
CA GLY A 78 -28.78 22.13 -8.15
C GLY A 78 -28.78 20.97 -9.15
N ALA A 79 -28.82 19.73 -8.66
CA ALA A 79 -28.83 18.54 -9.49
C ALA A 79 -30.10 18.43 -10.37
N ASP A 80 -31.26 18.85 -9.85
CA ASP A 80 -32.52 18.91 -10.64
C ASP A 80 -32.44 19.95 -11.76
N ALA A 81 -31.67 21.03 -11.57
CA ALA A 81 -31.49 22.08 -12.57
C ALA A 81 -30.34 21.80 -13.56
N ALA A 82 -29.55 20.73 -13.35
CA ALA A 82 -28.40 20.34 -14.15
C ALA A 82 -28.78 19.84 -15.54
N THR A 83 -28.07 20.28 -16.56
CA THR A 83 -28.30 19.90 -17.98
C THR A 83 -27.15 19.07 -18.56
N GLY A 84 -25.98 19.06 -17.89
CA GLY A 84 -24.79 18.36 -18.33
C GLY A 84 -24.95 16.84 -18.42
N LYS A 85 -24.15 16.21 -19.29
CA LYS A 85 -24.05 14.74 -19.35
C LYS A 85 -23.48 14.17 -18.04
N TYR A 86 -22.61 14.92 -17.38
CA TYR A 86 -22.03 14.62 -16.08
C TYR A 86 -22.46 15.65 -15.04
N LEU A 87 -22.42 15.23 -13.79
CA LEU A 87 -22.74 16.02 -12.61
C LEU A 87 -21.56 15.95 -11.63
N ALA A 88 -21.22 17.07 -10.99
CA ALA A 88 -20.28 17.15 -9.89
C ALA A 88 -20.83 18.08 -8.81
N PHE A 89 -20.30 17.93 -7.60
CA PHE A 89 -20.58 18.81 -6.45
C PHE A 89 -19.27 19.41 -5.97
N LEU A 90 -19.32 20.65 -5.50
CA LEU A 90 -18.18 21.33 -4.87
C LEU A 90 -18.71 22.18 -3.74
N ASP A 91 -18.16 22.01 -2.53
CA ASP A 91 -18.55 22.85 -1.40
C ASP A 91 -18.00 24.26 -1.56
N SER A 92 -18.75 25.26 -1.13
CA SER A 92 -18.48 26.68 -1.39
C SER A 92 -17.29 27.24 -0.62
N ASP A 93 -16.77 26.52 0.35
CA ASP A 93 -15.55 26.79 1.12
C ASP A 93 -14.32 26.01 0.63
N ASP A 94 -14.48 25.16 -0.41
CA ASP A 94 -13.44 24.38 -1.05
C ASP A 94 -13.11 24.91 -2.45
N PHE A 95 -12.03 24.40 -3.05
CA PHE A 95 -11.68 24.68 -4.45
C PHE A 95 -11.13 23.45 -5.17
N VAL A 96 -11.04 23.53 -6.49
CA VAL A 96 -10.70 22.38 -7.34
C VAL A 96 -9.50 22.64 -8.22
N SER A 97 -8.65 21.62 -8.44
CA SER A 97 -7.52 21.67 -9.39
C SER A 97 -7.98 22.12 -10.79
N VAL A 98 -7.15 22.89 -11.47
CA VAL A 98 -7.51 23.56 -12.76
C VAL A 98 -7.84 22.59 -13.87
N ASP A 99 -7.45 21.32 -13.79
CA ASP A 99 -7.65 20.33 -14.84
C ASP A 99 -8.50 19.11 -14.43
N PHE A 100 -8.88 19.02 -13.17
CA PHE A 100 -9.58 17.82 -12.65
C PHE A 100 -10.82 17.45 -13.46
N TYR A 101 -11.73 18.40 -13.69
CA TYR A 101 -12.99 18.09 -14.36
C TYR A 101 -12.81 17.64 -15.81
N ARG A 102 -11.88 18.25 -16.58
CA ARG A 102 -11.59 17.81 -17.93
C ARG A 102 -11.01 16.39 -17.94
N ALA A 103 -10.05 16.12 -17.08
CA ALA A 103 -9.39 14.83 -17.01
C ALA A 103 -10.33 13.72 -16.50
N ALA A 104 -11.16 14.02 -15.49
CA ALA A 104 -12.15 13.08 -14.97
C ALA A 104 -13.25 12.76 -15.99
N VAL A 105 -13.75 13.76 -16.73
CA VAL A 105 -14.72 13.55 -17.81
C VAL A 105 -14.09 12.71 -18.93
N ALA A 106 -12.87 13.02 -19.36
CA ALA A 106 -12.16 12.24 -20.37
C ALA A 106 -12.02 10.77 -19.94
N LEU A 107 -11.62 10.52 -18.71
CA LEU A 107 -11.51 9.16 -18.16
C LEU A 107 -12.86 8.43 -18.14
N ALA A 108 -13.94 9.15 -17.79
CA ALA A 108 -15.29 8.59 -17.79
C ALA A 108 -15.76 8.23 -19.20
N GLU A 109 -15.46 9.07 -20.21
CA GLU A 109 -15.83 8.84 -21.61
C GLU A 109 -15.04 7.67 -22.22
N GLU A 110 -13.72 7.67 -22.03
CA GLU A 110 -12.81 6.66 -22.60
C GLU A 110 -13.10 5.26 -22.08
N ASN A 111 -13.52 5.14 -20.81
CA ASN A 111 -13.71 3.86 -20.16
C ASN A 111 -15.16 3.54 -19.80
N ASP A 112 -16.11 4.37 -20.20
CA ASP A 112 -17.53 4.21 -19.89
C ASP A 112 -17.81 4.05 -18.38
N PHE A 113 -17.18 4.92 -17.55
CA PHE A 113 -17.43 4.93 -16.13
C PHE A 113 -18.67 5.74 -15.74
N ASP A 114 -19.38 5.26 -14.73
CA ASP A 114 -20.50 5.96 -14.10
C ASP A 114 -20.03 6.97 -13.04
N LEU A 115 -18.93 6.65 -12.36
CA LEU A 115 -18.32 7.46 -11.31
C LEU A 115 -16.82 7.60 -11.59
N VAL A 116 -16.30 8.81 -11.53
CA VAL A 116 -14.86 9.07 -11.47
C VAL A 116 -14.54 9.88 -10.23
N MET A 117 -13.59 9.40 -9.44
CA MET A 117 -13.15 10.03 -8.20
C MET A 117 -11.78 10.67 -8.36
N GLY A 118 -11.63 11.90 -7.88
CA GLY A 118 -10.35 12.61 -7.77
C GLY A 118 -9.70 12.44 -6.40
N ASP A 119 -8.42 12.79 -6.33
CA ASP A 119 -7.69 12.84 -5.08
C ASP A 119 -8.12 14.05 -4.24
N THR A 120 -7.84 14.01 -2.93
CA THR A 120 -8.16 15.10 -2.00
C THR A 120 -6.87 15.64 -1.39
N VAL A 121 -6.70 16.95 -1.49
CA VAL A 121 -5.66 17.70 -0.79
C VAL A 121 -6.33 18.46 0.36
N TRP A 122 -5.76 18.39 1.55
CA TRP A 122 -6.25 19.09 2.73
C TRP A 122 -5.48 20.39 2.90
N GLN A 123 -6.18 21.51 3.08
CA GLN A 123 -5.57 22.80 3.32
C GLN A 123 -5.98 23.34 4.70
N ARG A 124 -4.99 23.72 5.49
CA ARG A 124 -5.21 24.40 6.78
C ARG A 124 -5.47 25.89 6.60
N GLU A 125 -6.02 26.53 7.63
CA GLU A 125 -6.25 27.98 7.63
C GLU A 125 -4.99 28.83 7.39
N ASN A 126 -3.81 28.32 7.72
CA ASN A 126 -2.51 28.96 7.47
C ASN A 126 -2.02 28.77 6.02
N GLY A 127 -2.75 28.05 5.18
CA GLY A 127 -2.39 27.77 3.78
C GLY A 127 -1.54 26.52 3.56
N ASP A 128 -1.08 25.83 4.61
CA ASP A 128 -0.34 24.59 4.47
C ASP A 128 -1.23 23.48 3.89
N CYS A 129 -0.72 22.83 2.84
CA CYS A 129 -1.42 21.74 2.18
C CYS A 129 -0.79 20.38 2.52
N PHE A 130 -1.62 19.37 2.69
CA PHE A 130 -1.19 18.01 2.99
C PHE A 130 -2.15 16.97 2.41
N VAL A 131 -1.69 15.74 2.32
CA VAL A 131 -2.50 14.58 2.00
C VAL A 131 -2.54 13.63 3.20
N ARG A 132 -3.59 12.82 3.28
CA ARG A 132 -3.70 11.73 4.26
C ARG A 132 -3.49 10.41 3.54
N PRO A 133 -2.31 9.78 3.66
CA PRO A 133 -1.96 8.57 2.91
C PRO A 133 -2.99 7.44 3.05
N VAL A 134 -3.51 7.24 4.25
CA VAL A 134 -4.52 6.19 4.50
C VAL A 134 -5.80 6.45 3.72
N HIS A 135 -6.25 7.70 3.60
CA HIS A 135 -7.42 8.04 2.77
C HIS A 135 -7.15 7.82 1.27
N ALA A 136 -5.92 8.08 0.83
CA ALA A 136 -5.52 7.83 -0.54
C ALA A 136 -5.47 6.31 -0.85
N ASP A 137 -4.99 5.51 0.10
CA ASP A 137 -4.79 4.07 -0.08
C ASP A 137 -6.02 3.21 0.23
N CYS A 138 -7.09 3.78 0.78
CA CYS A 138 -8.32 3.02 1.02
C CYS A 138 -9.03 2.57 -0.28
N VAL A 139 -8.71 3.19 -1.41
CA VAL A 139 -9.15 2.75 -2.74
C VAL A 139 -8.04 1.89 -3.34
N LEU A 140 -8.23 0.58 -3.29
CA LEU A 140 -7.20 -0.39 -3.70
C LEU A 140 -7.00 -0.44 -5.21
N GLU A 141 -8.09 -0.40 -5.98
CA GLU A 141 -8.09 -0.47 -7.43
C GLU A 141 -8.49 0.86 -8.05
N ASP A 142 -7.76 1.30 -9.07
CA ASP A 142 -8.09 2.53 -9.81
C ASP A 142 -9.31 2.36 -10.72
N GLU A 143 -9.68 1.12 -11.07
CA GLU A 143 -10.81 0.80 -11.94
C GLU A 143 -11.61 -0.37 -11.38
N LEU A 144 -12.94 -0.21 -11.30
CA LEU A 144 -13.87 -1.24 -10.85
C LEU A 144 -15.04 -1.37 -11.82
N ARG A 145 -15.56 -2.61 -11.97
CA ARG A 145 -16.66 -2.93 -12.88
C ARG A 145 -17.72 -3.80 -12.22
N GLY A 146 -18.97 -3.60 -12.62
CA GLY A 146 -20.10 -4.40 -12.16
C GLY A 146 -20.25 -4.42 -10.64
N ASN A 147 -20.46 -5.59 -10.08
CA ASN A 147 -20.62 -5.75 -8.62
C ASN A 147 -19.41 -5.30 -7.80
N ALA A 148 -18.19 -5.32 -8.38
CA ALA A 148 -16.98 -4.89 -7.66
C ALA A 148 -17.06 -3.42 -7.22
N VAL A 149 -17.81 -2.55 -7.95
CA VAL A 149 -18.03 -1.15 -7.55
C VAL A 149 -18.80 -1.08 -6.23
N ARG A 150 -19.90 -1.82 -6.14
CA ARG A 150 -20.72 -1.92 -4.92
C ARG A 150 -19.94 -2.57 -3.77
N ASP A 151 -19.29 -3.68 -4.07
CA ASP A 151 -18.60 -4.48 -3.05
C ASP A 151 -17.40 -3.71 -2.44
N ALA A 152 -16.70 -2.89 -3.23
CA ALA A 152 -15.65 -2.00 -2.74
C ALA A 152 -16.17 -0.93 -1.77
N PHE A 153 -17.37 -0.41 -1.99
CA PHE A 153 -17.99 0.56 -1.08
C PHE A 153 -18.46 -0.07 0.23
N PHE A 154 -19.10 -1.26 0.15
CA PHE A 154 -19.71 -1.93 1.31
C PHE A 154 -18.81 -2.98 1.96
N GLN A 155 -17.51 -2.86 1.87
CA GLN A 155 -16.55 -3.74 2.57
C GLN A 155 -15.92 -3.04 3.77
N GLN A 156 -15.25 -3.81 4.63
CA GLN A 156 -14.43 -3.29 5.75
C GLN A 156 -15.15 -2.23 6.59
N ALA A 157 -16.38 -2.49 7.03
CA ALA A 157 -17.22 -1.54 7.78
C ALA A 157 -17.38 -0.18 7.10
N MET A 158 -17.28 -0.11 5.77
CA MET A 158 -17.32 1.12 4.99
C MET A 158 -16.24 2.12 5.45
N THR A 159 -15.03 1.64 5.75
CA THR A 159 -13.96 2.50 6.28
C THR A 159 -13.27 3.37 5.23
N CYS A 160 -13.49 3.15 3.94
CA CYS A 160 -12.95 4.01 2.89
C CYS A 160 -13.69 5.35 2.80
N TYR A 161 -13.20 6.34 3.55
CA TYR A 161 -13.80 7.69 3.60
C TYR A 161 -13.90 8.37 2.24
N SER A 162 -12.92 8.19 1.36
CA SER A 162 -12.93 8.78 0.01
C SER A 162 -14.14 8.36 -0.83
N PHE A 163 -14.72 7.18 -0.54
CA PHE A 163 -15.98 6.75 -1.17
C PHE A 163 -17.21 7.46 -0.61
N HIS A 164 -17.18 7.91 0.66
CA HIS A 164 -18.35 8.54 1.27
C HIS A 164 -18.63 9.94 0.70
N THR A 165 -17.60 10.72 0.44
CA THR A 165 -17.72 12.11 -0.01
C THR A 165 -18.30 12.19 -1.41
N ILE A 166 -19.13 13.17 -1.70
CA ILE A 166 -19.72 13.39 -3.04
C ILE A 166 -18.98 14.48 -3.82
N TRP A 167 -18.30 15.38 -3.13
CA TRP A 167 -17.66 16.57 -3.71
C TRP A 167 -16.35 16.27 -4.46
N ASN A 168 -15.76 15.08 -4.30
CA ASN A 168 -14.57 14.66 -5.02
C ASN A 168 -14.87 13.79 -6.26
N LYS A 169 -16.10 13.83 -6.78
CA LYS A 169 -16.56 12.92 -7.84
C LYS A 169 -17.15 13.64 -9.04
N VAL A 170 -16.96 13.03 -10.21
CA VAL A 170 -17.72 13.28 -11.42
C VAL A 170 -18.65 12.09 -11.64
N ILE A 171 -19.94 12.34 -11.75
CA ILE A 171 -21.02 11.36 -11.75
C ILE A 171 -21.73 11.41 -13.09
N ARG A 172 -21.94 10.29 -13.77
CA ARG A 172 -22.78 10.23 -14.97
C ARG A 172 -24.21 10.63 -14.60
N ARG A 173 -24.77 11.62 -15.28
CA ARG A 173 -26.08 12.15 -14.92
C ARG A 173 -27.19 11.09 -15.04
N ASP A 174 -27.09 10.14 -15.97
CA ASP A 174 -28.06 9.04 -16.08
C ASP A 174 -28.07 8.13 -14.83
N LEU A 175 -26.89 7.89 -14.22
CA LEU A 175 -26.85 7.22 -12.91
C LEU A 175 -27.56 8.05 -11.85
N TRP A 176 -27.27 9.36 -11.77
CA TRP A 176 -27.94 10.25 -10.83
C TRP A 176 -29.45 10.22 -10.96
N LEU A 177 -29.98 10.33 -12.18
CA LEU A 177 -31.42 10.31 -12.45
C LEU A 177 -32.09 8.99 -12.04
N ARG A 178 -31.39 7.87 -12.15
CA ARG A 178 -31.88 6.57 -11.63
C ARG A 178 -31.89 6.53 -10.11
N CYS A 179 -30.95 7.20 -9.45
CA CYS A 179 -30.83 7.24 -7.99
C CYS A 179 -31.76 8.27 -7.33
N ALA A 180 -32.04 9.39 -7.99
CA ALA A 180 -32.78 10.52 -7.45
C ALA A 180 -34.13 10.17 -6.80
N PRO A 181 -34.97 9.25 -7.32
CA PRO A 181 -36.26 8.89 -6.69
C PRO A 181 -36.08 8.30 -5.29
N TYR A 182 -34.99 7.63 -4.99
CA TYR A 182 -34.71 7.02 -3.67
C TYR A 182 -34.47 8.06 -2.59
N TYR A 183 -34.01 9.28 -2.93
CA TYR A 183 -33.72 10.35 -2.01
C TYR A 183 -34.98 11.09 -1.48
N ALA A 184 -36.15 10.80 -1.99
CA ALA A 184 -37.41 11.46 -1.61
C ALA A 184 -37.68 11.47 -0.09
N PRO A 185 -37.36 10.43 0.72
CA PRO A 185 -37.57 10.45 2.15
C PRO A 185 -36.77 11.53 2.89
N LEU A 186 -35.61 11.93 2.36
CA LEU A 186 -34.73 12.96 2.92
C LEU A 186 -34.96 14.37 2.35
N ALA A 187 -35.56 14.48 1.16
CA ALA A 187 -35.70 15.73 0.41
C ALA A 187 -36.45 16.84 1.17
N LYS A 188 -37.36 16.49 2.12
CA LYS A 188 -38.11 17.42 2.94
C LYS A 188 -37.50 17.66 4.33
N LYS A 189 -36.36 17.04 4.63
CA LYS A 189 -35.67 17.14 5.91
C LYS A 189 -34.51 18.14 5.79
N HIS A 190 -34.25 18.85 6.86
CA HIS A 190 -33.12 19.77 6.94
C HIS A 190 -31.87 18.96 7.37
N ILE A 191 -31.18 18.36 6.41
CA ILE A 191 -29.96 17.56 6.62
C ILE A 191 -28.73 18.38 6.20
N VAL A 192 -27.73 18.43 7.08
CA VAL A 192 -26.46 19.15 6.88
C VAL A 192 -25.26 18.25 7.16
N MET A 193 -25.44 17.17 7.94
CA MET A 193 -24.33 16.30 8.35
C MET A 193 -24.48 14.88 7.78
N THR A 194 -23.39 14.36 7.22
CA THR A 194 -23.31 13.01 6.62
C THR A 194 -24.25 12.77 5.43
N GLU A 195 -24.83 13.82 4.84
CA GLU A 195 -25.67 13.70 3.64
C GLU A 195 -24.93 13.03 2.48
N ASP A 196 -23.63 13.16 2.41
CA ASP A 196 -22.74 12.48 1.45
C ASP A 196 -22.93 10.96 1.47
N ILE A 197 -23.07 10.37 2.68
CA ILE A 197 -23.33 8.93 2.83
C ILE A 197 -24.68 8.57 2.21
N ALA A 198 -25.71 9.40 2.39
CA ALA A 198 -27.03 9.12 1.81
C ALA A 198 -26.95 9.05 0.27
N PHE A 199 -26.21 9.98 -0.34
CA PHE A 199 -25.99 9.96 -1.79
C PHE A 199 -25.12 8.77 -2.21
N SER A 200 -24.00 8.57 -1.55
CA SER A 200 -23.00 7.58 -1.94
C SER A 200 -23.50 6.13 -1.81
N VAL A 201 -24.25 5.80 -0.76
CA VAL A 201 -24.86 4.47 -0.58
C VAL A 201 -25.71 4.08 -1.80
N VAL A 202 -26.55 4.99 -2.30
CA VAL A 202 -27.42 4.71 -3.44
C VAL A 202 -26.63 4.72 -4.77
N LEU A 203 -25.72 5.68 -4.94
CA LEU A 203 -24.90 5.78 -6.15
C LEU A 203 -24.02 4.53 -6.35
N TYR A 204 -23.25 4.14 -5.34
CA TYR A 204 -22.38 2.96 -5.43
C TYR A 204 -23.16 1.64 -5.52
N PHE A 205 -24.38 1.61 -5.02
CA PHE A 205 -25.24 0.44 -5.17
C PHE A 205 -25.64 0.18 -6.62
N PHE A 206 -25.89 1.22 -7.41
CA PHE A 206 -26.34 1.12 -8.80
C PHE A 206 -25.25 1.35 -9.84
N ALA A 207 -24.10 1.91 -9.49
CA ALA A 207 -23.01 2.15 -10.41
C ALA A 207 -22.43 0.83 -10.95
N GLN A 208 -22.09 0.82 -12.26
CA GLN A 208 -21.52 -0.32 -12.96
C GLN A 208 -20.06 -0.08 -13.38
N GLY A 209 -19.60 1.17 -13.33
CA GLY A 209 -18.25 1.55 -13.67
C GLY A 209 -17.72 2.64 -12.75
N PHE A 210 -16.52 2.41 -12.18
CA PHE A 210 -15.80 3.36 -11.33
C PHE A 210 -14.37 3.51 -11.82
N GLY A 211 -13.89 4.77 -11.87
CA GLY A 211 -12.52 5.12 -12.16
C GLY A 211 -11.95 6.07 -11.10
N ARG A 212 -10.65 5.99 -10.84
CA ARG A 212 -9.92 6.95 -10.02
C ARG A 212 -8.96 7.76 -10.87
N HIS A 213 -9.07 9.08 -10.80
CA HIS A 213 -8.13 10.01 -11.39
C HIS A 213 -7.12 10.46 -10.33
N ARG A 214 -5.84 10.09 -10.49
CA ARG A 214 -4.77 10.42 -9.55
C ARG A 214 -4.09 11.73 -9.91
N GLY A 215 -3.67 12.48 -8.89
CA GLY A 215 -2.87 13.69 -9.00
C GLY A 215 -3.65 14.99 -9.17
N ASP A 216 -4.95 14.90 -9.46
CA ASP A 216 -5.88 16.04 -9.51
C ASP A 216 -7.12 15.76 -8.68
N GLY A 217 -7.71 16.79 -8.09
CA GLY A 217 -8.92 16.65 -7.31
C GLY A 217 -9.36 17.93 -6.62
N VAL A 218 -9.88 17.78 -5.42
CA VAL A 218 -10.45 18.87 -4.64
C VAL A 218 -9.51 19.21 -3.48
N PHE A 219 -9.37 20.51 -3.22
CA PHE A 219 -8.71 21.06 -2.06
C PHE A 219 -9.77 21.31 -0.98
N TYR A 220 -9.76 20.42 0.03
CA TYR A 220 -10.62 20.52 1.19
C TYR A 220 -10.02 21.49 2.20
N CYS A 221 -10.72 22.61 2.47
CA CYS A 221 -10.25 23.67 3.36
C CYS A 221 -10.73 23.43 4.80
N GLU A 222 -9.80 23.24 5.74
CA GLU A 222 -10.13 23.08 7.15
C GLU A 222 -10.44 24.45 7.79
N HIS A 223 -11.66 24.62 8.32
CA HIS A 223 -12.09 25.83 9.02
C HIS A 223 -12.54 25.51 10.44
N ALA A 224 -12.19 26.35 11.40
CA ALA A 224 -12.67 26.22 12.79
C ALA A 224 -14.20 26.30 12.91
N SER A 225 -14.86 26.96 11.92
CA SER A 225 -16.32 27.09 11.84
C SER A 225 -17.02 25.93 11.12
N SER A 226 -16.27 24.97 10.55
CA SER A 226 -16.83 23.88 9.74
C SER A 226 -17.90 23.06 10.48
N SER A 227 -18.72 22.33 9.71
CA SER A 227 -19.77 21.46 10.28
C SER A 227 -19.19 20.40 11.22
N THR A 228 -17.98 19.93 10.92
CA THR A 228 -17.21 18.96 11.71
C THR A 228 -16.57 19.57 12.95
N GLY A 229 -16.27 20.88 12.98
CA GLY A 229 -15.70 21.61 14.11
C GLY A 229 -16.67 21.92 15.26
N ALA A 230 -17.75 21.15 15.40
CA ALA A 230 -18.87 21.44 16.33
C ALA A 230 -18.60 21.13 17.81
N ALA A 231 -17.41 20.70 18.20
CA ALA A 231 -17.09 20.23 19.56
C ALA A 231 -17.37 21.24 20.70
N GLY A 232 -17.41 22.53 20.37
CA GLY A 232 -17.72 23.62 21.35
C GLY A 232 -19.19 24.07 21.43
N ASN A 233 -20.07 23.55 20.52
CA ASN A 233 -21.49 24.02 20.46
C ASN A 233 -22.46 22.84 20.65
N PRO A 234 -23.09 22.71 21.87
CA PRO A 234 -23.99 21.59 22.15
C PRO A 234 -25.23 21.50 21.24
N ALA A 235 -25.77 22.66 20.78
CA ALA A 235 -26.92 22.67 19.89
C ALA A 235 -26.58 22.15 18.50
N LYS A 236 -25.44 22.59 17.94
CA LYS A 236 -24.92 22.11 16.67
C LYS A 236 -24.57 20.60 16.75
N PHE A 237 -23.98 20.18 17.85
CA PHE A 237 -23.69 18.80 18.13
C PHE A 237 -24.94 17.90 18.12
N ARG A 238 -26.02 18.30 18.85
CA ARG A 238 -27.30 17.59 18.83
C ARG A 238 -27.90 17.48 17.44
N LYS A 239 -27.85 18.57 16.68
CA LYS A 239 -28.34 18.60 15.30
C LYS A 239 -27.59 17.59 14.43
N ASN A 240 -26.24 17.58 14.49
CA ASN A 240 -25.40 16.66 13.72
C ASN A 240 -25.70 15.19 14.06
N TYR A 241 -25.90 14.86 15.35
CA TYR A 241 -26.30 13.50 15.74
C TYR A 241 -27.68 13.11 15.16
N ALA A 242 -28.61 14.01 15.19
CA ALA A 242 -29.93 13.76 14.61
C ALA A 242 -29.86 13.53 13.10
N ASP A 243 -29.01 14.28 12.41
CA ASP A 243 -28.79 14.10 10.96
C ASP A 243 -28.15 12.74 10.66
N ILE A 244 -27.09 12.38 11.39
CA ILE A 244 -26.41 11.08 11.24
C ILE A 244 -27.41 9.94 11.46
N ALA A 245 -28.21 9.98 12.53
CA ALA A 245 -29.22 8.96 12.80
C ALA A 245 -30.23 8.82 11.66
N GLN A 246 -30.68 9.94 11.08
CA GLN A 246 -31.63 9.95 9.97
C GLN A 246 -31.01 9.40 8.68
N VAL A 247 -29.76 9.75 8.39
CA VAL A 247 -29.03 9.27 7.21
C VAL A 247 -28.79 7.76 7.29
N PHE A 248 -28.34 7.26 8.45
CA PHE A 248 -28.13 5.82 8.62
C PHE A 248 -29.43 5.01 8.62
N ALA A 249 -30.53 5.56 9.17
CA ALA A 249 -31.85 4.93 9.09
C ALA A 249 -32.34 4.87 7.63
N PHE A 250 -32.15 5.93 6.85
CA PHE A 250 -32.45 5.96 5.43
C PHE A 250 -31.63 4.91 4.66
N ALA A 251 -30.32 4.85 4.89
CA ALA A 251 -29.43 3.91 4.21
C ALA A 251 -29.78 2.44 4.55
N ASP A 252 -30.12 2.14 5.81
CA ASP A 252 -30.52 0.80 6.24
C ASP A 252 -31.84 0.37 5.58
N GLU A 253 -32.83 1.25 5.56
CA GLU A 253 -34.13 1.01 4.91
C GLU A 253 -33.95 0.80 3.39
N PHE A 254 -33.16 1.65 2.74
CA PHE A 254 -32.83 1.47 1.31
C PHE A 254 -32.23 0.10 1.04
N LEU A 255 -31.18 -0.28 1.77
CA LEU A 255 -30.51 -1.58 1.58
C LEU A 255 -31.44 -2.77 1.94
N HIS A 256 -32.34 -2.59 2.91
CA HIS A 256 -33.35 -3.58 3.24
C HIS A 256 -34.29 -3.82 2.06
N GLN A 257 -34.82 -2.76 1.47
CA GLN A 257 -35.72 -2.83 0.29
C GLN A 257 -35.03 -3.46 -0.93
N GLN A 258 -33.70 -3.32 -1.04
CA GLN A 258 -32.88 -3.96 -2.09
C GLN A 258 -32.49 -5.42 -1.76
N GLY A 259 -32.84 -5.96 -0.57
CA GLY A 259 -32.43 -7.29 -0.14
C GLY A 259 -30.93 -7.44 0.12
N ALA A 260 -30.17 -6.36 0.30
CA ALA A 260 -28.73 -6.34 0.38
C ALA A 260 -28.19 -6.60 1.81
N ASN A 261 -28.42 -7.80 2.33
CA ASN A 261 -28.12 -8.14 3.74
C ASN A 261 -26.64 -7.98 4.11
N GLN A 262 -25.72 -8.34 3.22
CA GLN A 262 -24.28 -8.20 3.47
C GLN A 262 -23.89 -6.71 3.58
N ALA A 263 -24.36 -5.86 2.67
CA ALA A 263 -24.14 -4.43 2.71
C ALA A 263 -24.72 -3.80 3.99
N ARG A 264 -25.90 -4.26 4.43
CA ARG A 264 -26.51 -3.84 5.70
C ARG A 264 -25.63 -4.16 6.92
N GLN A 265 -25.01 -5.34 6.94
CA GLN A 265 -24.06 -5.70 8.03
C GLN A 265 -22.89 -4.74 8.09
N GLN A 266 -22.31 -4.38 6.94
CA GLN A 266 -21.24 -3.38 6.88
C GLN A 266 -21.71 -1.99 7.30
N LEU A 267 -22.89 -1.57 6.87
CA LEU A 267 -23.51 -0.31 7.29
C LEU A 267 -23.74 -0.25 8.83
N GLN A 268 -24.14 -1.35 9.46
CA GLN A 268 -24.29 -1.40 10.93
C GLN A 268 -22.97 -1.24 11.67
N LYS A 269 -21.88 -1.83 11.14
CA LYS A 269 -20.54 -1.59 11.66
C LYS A 269 -20.13 -0.12 11.50
N ALA A 270 -20.35 0.47 10.31
CA ALA A 270 -20.07 1.87 10.06
C ALA A 270 -20.85 2.80 10.98
N ARG A 271 -22.12 2.47 11.28
CA ARG A 271 -22.96 3.23 12.22
C ARG A 271 -22.37 3.25 13.64
N LYS A 272 -21.91 2.12 14.15
CA LYS A 272 -21.24 2.04 15.47
C LYS A 272 -20.01 2.93 15.52
N TRP A 273 -19.24 2.89 14.49
CA TRP A 273 -18.07 3.69 14.26
C TRP A 273 -18.35 5.21 14.25
N TYR A 274 -19.33 5.66 13.49
CA TYR A 274 -19.75 7.08 13.51
C TYR A 274 -20.25 7.51 14.89
N ALA A 275 -21.03 6.66 15.57
CA ALA A 275 -21.48 6.92 16.93
C ALA A 275 -20.31 7.15 17.90
N ARG A 276 -19.28 6.31 17.84
CA ARG A 276 -18.08 6.45 18.67
C ARG A 276 -17.33 7.73 18.37
N MET A 277 -17.03 8.00 17.10
CA MET A 277 -16.32 9.21 16.69
C MET A 277 -16.98 10.47 17.25
N TRP A 278 -18.29 10.58 17.14
CA TRP A 278 -19.04 11.72 17.67
C TRP A 278 -19.10 11.74 19.19
N ALA A 279 -19.19 10.60 19.85
CA ALA A 279 -19.11 10.49 21.29
C ALA A 279 -17.76 10.99 21.85
N GLU A 280 -16.67 10.65 21.19
CA GLU A 280 -15.32 11.11 21.56
C GLU A 280 -15.15 12.63 21.37
N GLN A 281 -15.65 13.18 20.26
CA GLN A 281 -15.67 14.65 20.07
C GLN A 281 -16.47 15.36 21.17
N ALA A 282 -17.58 14.77 21.59
CA ALA A 282 -18.43 15.34 22.60
C ALA A 282 -17.83 15.23 24.02
N ARG A 283 -17.05 14.21 24.33
CA ARG A 283 -16.30 14.13 25.61
C ARG A 283 -15.41 15.36 25.82
N LYS A 284 -14.89 15.92 24.74
CA LYS A 284 -14.12 17.18 24.78
C LYS A 284 -14.98 18.40 25.12
N ALA A 285 -16.31 18.30 25.02
CA ALA A 285 -17.27 19.40 25.16
C ALA A 285 -18.05 19.44 26.49
N ALA A 286 -17.62 18.78 27.55
CA ALA A 286 -18.04 18.98 28.97
C ALA A 286 -19.43 18.48 29.42
N ASN A 287 -20.19 17.64 28.68
CA ASN A 287 -21.52 17.19 29.17
C ASN A 287 -21.81 15.69 28.96
N GLN A 288 -21.21 14.81 29.80
CA GLN A 288 -21.25 13.36 29.65
C GLN A 288 -22.61 12.65 29.66
N PRO A 289 -23.62 13.01 30.53
CA PRO A 289 -24.89 12.30 30.55
C PRO A 289 -25.72 12.47 29.27
N GLU A 290 -25.62 13.63 28.64
CA GLU A 290 -26.34 13.95 27.40
C GLU A 290 -25.74 13.20 26.21
N ILE A 291 -24.41 13.04 26.20
CA ILE A 291 -23.67 12.32 25.21
C ILE A 291 -24.08 10.85 25.17
N SER A 292 -24.08 10.18 26.32
CA SER A 292 -24.50 8.77 26.41
C SER A 292 -25.92 8.57 25.88
N ARG A 293 -26.85 9.51 26.15
CA ARG A 293 -28.22 9.47 25.65
C ARG A 293 -28.27 9.63 24.11
N LEU A 294 -27.52 10.59 23.57
CA LEU A 294 -27.44 10.83 22.13
C LEU A 294 -26.79 9.65 21.39
N THR A 295 -25.73 9.08 21.96
CA THR A 295 -25.06 7.91 21.41
C THR A 295 -25.98 6.69 21.41
N ALA A 296 -26.72 6.46 22.50
CA ALA A 296 -27.72 5.39 22.57
C ALA A 296 -28.87 5.59 21.55
N ALA A 297 -29.25 6.82 21.25
CA ALA A 297 -30.24 7.12 20.22
C ALA A 297 -29.71 6.82 18.79
N LEU A 298 -28.44 7.09 18.52
CA LEU A 298 -27.81 6.81 17.23
C LEU A 298 -27.54 5.30 17.04
N CYS A 299 -27.03 4.64 18.06
CA CYS A 299 -26.72 3.22 18.02
C CYS A 299 -27.09 2.55 19.36
N PRO A 300 -28.34 2.01 19.50
CA PRO A 300 -28.81 1.44 20.75
C PRO A 300 -27.94 0.29 21.30
N ASP A 301 -27.29 -0.44 20.40
CA ASP A 301 -26.44 -1.58 20.74
C ASP A 301 -25.00 -1.15 21.11
N PHE A 302 -24.71 0.17 21.14
CA PHE A 302 -23.39 0.69 21.43
C PHE A 302 -23.27 1.10 22.90
N SER A 303 -22.27 0.56 23.59
CA SER A 303 -21.90 0.95 24.96
C SER A 303 -20.51 1.57 24.97
N LEU A 304 -20.36 2.77 25.49
CA LEU A 304 -19.07 3.43 25.64
C LEU A 304 -18.10 2.66 26.54
N ASP A 305 -18.63 1.86 27.47
CA ASP A 305 -17.84 1.07 28.40
C ASP A 305 -17.59 -0.36 27.92
N GLY A 306 -18.50 -0.93 27.10
CA GLY A 306 -18.43 -2.29 26.59
C GLY A 306 -17.73 -2.43 25.24
N ASP A 307 -17.76 -1.38 24.43
CA ASP A 307 -17.14 -1.36 23.09
C ASP A 307 -15.79 -0.62 23.07
N ALA A 308 -15.04 -0.67 24.19
CA ALA A 308 -13.71 -0.05 24.32
C ALA A 308 -12.70 -0.55 23.27
N ASN A 309 -12.98 -1.72 22.67
CA ASN A 309 -12.19 -2.33 21.61
C ASN A 309 -12.65 -1.98 20.19
N LEU A 310 -13.68 -1.12 20.02
CA LEU A 310 -13.95 -0.57 18.71
C LEU A 310 -12.73 0.27 18.28
N PRO A 311 -12.23 0.10 17.06
CA PRO A 311 -11.02 0.78 16.63
C PRO A 311 -11.19 2.28 16.77
N GLU A 312 -10.22 2.92 17.41
CA GLU A 312 -10.02 4.36 17.22
C GLU A 312 -9.89 4.58 15.73
N ILE A 313 -10.74 5.44 15.22
CA ILE A 313 -10.96 5.49 13.80
C ILE A 313 -9.83 6.25 13.13
N PHE A 314 -9.34 5.65 12.11
CA PHE A 314 -8.42 6.02 11.11
C PHE A 314 -8.44 7.45 10.60
N TRP A 315 -9.49 8.24 10.81
CA TRP A 315 -9.77 9.35 9.91
C TRP A 315 -9.05 10.63 10.27
N PHE A 316 -8.89 10.95 11.55
CA PHE A 316 -8.43 12.28 11.96
C PHE A 316 -7.03 12.32 12.57
N ASP A 317 -6.55 11.21 13.12
CA ASP A 317 -5.25 11.13 13.80
C ASP A 317 -4.16 10.42 12.98
N GLN A 318 -4.40 10.25 11.68
CA GLN A 318 -3.48 9.56 10.78
C GLN A 318 -2.32 10.46 10.36
N PRO A 319 -1.15 9.88 10.04
CA PRO A 319 -0.04 10.62 9.49
C PRO A 319 -0.45 11.49 8.31
N MET A 320 0.02 12.72 8.31
CA MET A 320 -0.19 13.67 7.23
C MET A 320 1.11 13.89 6.50
N THR A 321 1.04 13.90 5.18
CA THR A 321 2.19 14.12 4.33
C THR A 321 2.06 15.48 3.64
N PRO A 322 3.04 16.40 3.74
CA PRO A 322 2.99 17.68 3.05
C PRO A 322 2.74 17.50 1.56
N TRP A 323 1.85 18.29 1.00
CA TRP A 323 1.62 18.34 -0.44
C TRP A 323 2.41 19.49 -1.08
N ARG A 324 2.90 19.30 -2.31
CA ARG A 324 3.67 20.29 -3.05
C ARG A 324 2.99 20.65 -4.36
N ASP A 325 2.84 21.94 -4.59
CA ASP A 325 2.14 22.56 -5.73
C ASP A 325 2.93 22.50 -7.06
N GLY A 326 3.75 21.51 -7.28
CA GLY A 326 4.61 21.53 -8.47
C GLY A 326 3.87 21.27 -9.79
N THR A 327 3.07 20.22 -9.84
CA THR A 327 2.34 19.80 -11.06
C THR A 327 1.21 20.77 -11.37
N GLU A 328 0.46 21.21 -10.38
CA GLU A 328 -0.61 22.22 -10.54
C GLU A 328 -0.05 23.52 -11.11
N ARG A 329 1.13 23.96 -10.64
CA ARG A 329 1.84 25.13 -11.18
C ARG A 329 2.17 24.96 -12.67
N ILE A 330 2.62 23.78 -13.09
CA ILE A 330 2.90 23.49 -14.51
C ILE A 330 1.60 23.58 -15.32
N LYS A 331 0.51 23.02 -14.85
CA LYS A 331 -0.81 23.10 -15.51
C LYS A 331 -1.30 24.52 -15.65
N ARG A 332 -1.19 25.34 -14.61
CA ARG A 332 -1.54 26.76 -14.62
C ARG A 332 -0.70 27.55 -15.65
N ALA A 333 0.61 27.27 -15.72
CA ALA A 333 1.50 27.89 -16.70
C ALA A 333 1.13 27.49 -18.14
N ILE A 334 0.78 26.24 -18.41
CA ILE A 334 0.27 25.78 -19.73
C ILE A 334 -0.99 26.56 -20.11
N LEU A 335 -1.88 26.82 -19.15
CA LEU A 335 -3.14 27.54 -19.36
C LEU A 335 -2.97 29.07 -19.40
N GLY A 336 -1.77 29.61 -19.15
CA GLY A 336 -1.52 31.05 -19.13
C GLY A 336 -2.10 31.79 -17.91
N LEU A 337 -2.41 31.06 -16.81
CA LEU A 337 -3.09 31.62 -15.64
C LEU A 337 -2.15 32.42 -14.71
N ASP A 338 -0.83 32.19 -14.81
CA ASP A 338 0.18 32.87 -13.97
C ASP A 338 0.85 34.07 -14.68
N GLY A 339 0.15 34.64 -15.68
CA GLY A 339 0.60 35.83 -16.39
C GLY A 339 1.62 35.58 -17.52
N ILE A 340 1.98 34.35 -17.79
CA ILE A 340 2.86 33.93 -18.88
C ILE A 340 2.04 33.04 -19.81
N ASP A 341 1.59 33.61 -20.94
CA ASP A 341 0.80 32.85 -21.94
C ASP A 341 1.67 32.46 -23.13
N CYS A 342 2.28 31.29 -23.11
CA CYS A 342 3.08 30.75 -24.19
C CYS A 342 2.20 30.00 -25.21
N PRO A 343 2.22 30.42 -26.49
CA PRO A 343 1.50 29.69 -27.53
C PRO A 343 2.14 28.34 -27.90
N VAL A 344 3.41 28.14 -27.56
CA VAL A 344 4.14 26.90 -27.84
C VAL A 344 4.55 26.24 -26.52
N ILE A 345 4.20 24.96 -26.38
CA ILE A 345 4.66 24.11 -25.29
C ILE A 345 5.67 23.11 -25.85
N SER A 346 6.90 23.14 -25.32
CA SER A 346 7.96 22.20 -25.67
C SER A 346 8.11 21.19 -24.53
N LEU A 347 8.03 19.90 -24.84
CA LEU A 347 8.16 18.82 -23.87
C LEU A 347 9.42 18.00 -24.17
N ASP A 348 10.20 17.69 -23.14
CA ASP A 348 11.19 16.62 -23.26
C ASP A 348 10.49 15.27 -23.38
N VAL A 349 11.20 14.23 -23.83
CA VAL A 349 10.64 12.91 -24.11
C VAL A 349 10.92 11.94 -22.98
N PHE A 350 12.22 11.64 -22.73
CA PHE A 350 12.61 10.63 -21.77
C PHE A 350 12.45 11.15 -20.34
N ASP A 351 11.99 10.29 -19.47
CA ASP A 351 11.68 10.62 -18.07
C ASP A 351 10.68 11.80 -17.87
N THR A 352 10.21 12.43 -18.97
CA THR A 352 9.18 13.48 -19.00
C THR A 352 7.84 12.97 -19.56
N LEU A 353 7.82 12.34 -20.72
CA LEU A 353 6.63 11.76 -21.36
C LEU A 353 6.60 10.24 -21.27
N ILE A 354 7.76 9.61 -21.34
CA ILE A 354 7.93 8.15 -21.27
C ILE A 354 8.94 7.78 -20.19
N LEU A 355 8.66 6.67 -19.52
CA LEU A 355 9.50 6.09 -18.45
C LEU A 355 10.02 4.72 -18.85
N ARG A 356 11.11 4.31 -18.21
CA ARG A 356 11.61 2.94 -18.22
C ARG A 356 11.46 2.31 -16.83
N PRO A 357 11.23 0.98 -16.71
CA PRO A 357 11.09 0.30 -15.42
C PRO A 357 12.46 0.00 -14.78
N PHE A 358 13.38 0.92 -14.87
CA PHE A 358 14.76 0.78 -14.42
C PHE A 358 15.14 1.96 -13.52
N ARG A 359 16.00 1.71 -12.53
CA ARG A 359 16.57 2.77 -11.71
C ARG A 359 17.44 3.71 -12.53
N THR A 360 18.24 3.15 -13.42
CA THR A 360 19.12 3.91 -14.31
C THR A 360 18.98 3.42 -15.76
N PRO A 361 19.21 4.28 -16.77
CA PRO A 361 19.14 3.86 -18.17
C PRO A 361 20.07 2.70 -18.54
N ILE A 362 21.23 2.58 -17.88
CA ILE A 362 22.21 1.50 -18.09
C ILE A 362 21.63 0.13 -17.73
N ASP A 363 20.66 0.07 -16.83
CA ASP A 363 20.03 -1.19 -16.43
C ASP A 363 19.33 -1.91 -17.60
N LEU A 364 18.88 -1.15 -18.61
CA LEU A 364 18.38 -1.73 -19.86
C LEU A 364 19.46 -2.59 -20.55
N PHE A 365 20.70 -2.10 -20.61
CA PHE A 365 21.79 -2.84 -21.25
C PHE A 365 22.09 -4.16 -20.53
N HIS A 366 21.98 -4.21 -19.23
CA HIS A 366 22.11 -5.45 -18.45
C HIS A 366 21.05 -6.50 -18.83
N THR A 367 19.87 -6.09 -19.30
CA THR A 367 18.84 -7.03 -19.76
C THR A 367 19.22 -7.75 -21.05
N LEU A 368 20.15 -7.17 -21.82
CA LEU A 368 20.60 -7.70 -23.11
C LEU A 368 21.83 -8.60 -23.00
N GLU A 369 22.36 -8.82 -21.80
CA GLU A 369 23.60 -9.59 -21.58
C GLU A 369 23.55 -10.97 -22.23
N GLY A 370 22.48 -11.73 -22.06
CA GLY A 370 22.34 -13.07 -22.65
C GLY A 370 22.31 -13.06 -24.19
N LYS A 371 21.78 -11.98 -24.80
CA LYS A 371 21.80 -11.79 -26.26
C LYS A 371 23.21 -11.41 -26.74
N TRP A 372 23.91 -10.55 -25.99
CA TRP A 372 25.29 -10.17 -26.27
C TRP A 372 26.24 -11.35 -26.24
N GLN A 373 26.21 -12.19 -25.20
CA GLN A 373 27.08 -13.36 -25.07
C GLN A 373 26.89 -14.35 -26.26
N ARG A 374 25.68 -14.49 -26.74
CA ARG A 374 25.39 -15.32 -27.92
C ARG A 374 25.89 -14.68 -29.24
N ALA A 375 25.69 -13.38 -29.42
CA ALA A 375 26.04 -12.65 -30.63
C ALA A 375 27.57 -12.50 -30.76
N ALA A 376 28.26 -12.18 -29.67
CA ALA A 376 29.71 -11.97 -29.65
C ALA A 376 30.53 -13.26 -29.81
N ARG A 377 29.93 -14.45 -29.58
CA ARG A 377 30.57 -15.79 -29.70
C ARG A 377 31.89 -15.93 -28.94
N ARG A 378 32.13 -15.16 -27.91
CA ARG A 378 33.36 -15.12 -27.09
C ARG A 378 32.98 -14.77 -25.64
N ASN A 379 33.86 -15.12 -24.70
CA ASN A 379 33.77 -14.68 -23.33
C ASN A 379 34.25 -13.21 -23.25
N MET A 380 33.35 -12.27 -23.54
CA MET A 380 33.61 -10.84 -23.63
C MET A 380 33.27 -10.14 -22.33
N THR A 381 33.69 -8.88 -22.18
CA THR A 381 33.19 -7.97 -21.15
C THR A 381 31.67 -7.87 -21.19
N SER A 382 31.02 -7.44 -20.10
CA SER A 382 29.55 -7.30 -20.07
C SER A 382 29.05 -6.33 -21.14
N PHE A 383 27.86 -6.57 -21.67
CA PHE A 383 27.29 -5.67 -22.68
C PHE A 383 27.13 -4.24 -22.15
N ALA A 384 26.67 -4.09 -20.90
CA ALA A 384 26.53 -2.77 -20.32
C ALA A 384 27.84 -1.98 -20.27
N GLN A 385 28.95 -2.65 -19.91
CA GLN A 385 30.27 -2.03 -19.93
C GLN A 385 30.72 -1.70 -21.36
N ALA A 386 30.68 -2.69 -22.26
CA ALA A 386 31.06 -2.53 -23.66
C ALA A 386 30.28 -1.39 -24.34
N ARG A 387 28.98 -1.30 -24.07
CA ARG A 387 28.08 -0.29 -24.65
C ARG A 387 28.36 1.11 -24.09
N THR A 388 28.63 1.22 -22.80
CA THR A 388 28.98 2.50 -22.15
C THR A 388 30.34 3.04 -22.60
N GLU A 389 31.35 2.14 -22.69
CA GLU A 389 32.66 2.50 -23.19
C GLU A 389 32.61 2.91 -24.67
N ALA A 390 31.84 2.18 -25.49
CA ALA A 390 31.62 2.53 -26.88
C ALA A 390 30.97 3.89 -27.08
N GLU A 391 30.00 4.25 -26.28
CA GLU A 391 29.38 5.58 -26.31
C GLU A 391 30.38 6.67 -25.92
N SER A 392 31.17 6.46 -24.88
CA SER A 392 32.22 7.40 -24.46
C SER A 392 33.24 7.63 -25.56
N CYS A 393 33.69 6.56 -26.23
CA CYS A 393 34.60 6.65 -27.36
C CYS A 393 33.97 7.34 -28.56
N ALA A 394 32.71 7.00 -28.89
CA ALA A 394 31.98 7.64 -29.98
C ALA A 394 31.87 9.14 -29.78
N ARG A 395 31.55 9.59 -28.57
CA ARG A 395 31.50 11.02 -28.22
C ARG A 395 32.86 11.70 -28.32
N ALA A 396 33.94 11.03 -27.90
CA ALA A 396 35.31 11.56 -28.04
C ALA A 396 35.82 11.64 -29.50
N TRP A 397 35.28 10.82 -30.38
CA TRP A 397 35.65 10.72 -31.78
C TRP A 397 34.76 11.53 -32.72
N LEU A 398 33.74 12.26 -32.15
CA LEU A 398 32.84 13.06 -32.97
C LEU A 398 33.65 14.14 -33.76
N PRO A 399 33.42 14.27 -35.08
CA PRO A 399 33.97 15.39 -35.83
C PRO A 399 33.33 16.70 -35.35
N GLU A 400 34.07 17.79 -35.45
CA GLU A 400 33.58 19.13 -35.07
C GLU A 400 32.29 19.56 -35.78
N THR A 401 31.98 18.94 -36.91
CA THR A 401 30.76 19.16 -37.69
C THR A 401 29.53 18.42 -37.16
N GLN A 402 29.69 17.53 -36.17
CA GLN A 402 28.61 16.75 -35.58
C GLN A 402 28.49 17.06 -34.09
N ALA A 403 27.29 17.45 -33.66
CA ALA A 403 27.03 17.87 -32.28
C ALA A 403 26.70 16.70 -31.33
N ASP A 404 26.08 15.65 -31.82
CA ASP A 404 25.67 14.49 -30.99
C ASP A 404 25.91 13.16 -31.68
N VAL A 405 26.06 12.08 -30.91
CA VAL A 405 26.25 10.73 -31.38
C VAL A 405 24.94 10.11 -31.89
N THR A 406 25.05 9.21 -32.84
CA THR A 406 23.97 8.32 -33.30
C THR A 406 24.25 6.89 -32.84
N MET A 407 23.26 6.00 -32.94
CA MET A 407 23.48 4.56 -32.67
C MET A 407 24.59 4.01 -33.56
N TRP A 408 24.69 4.46 -34.80
CA TRP A 408 25.75 4.04 -35.74
C TRP A 408 27.14 4.43 -35.22
N ASN A 409 27.32 5.65 -34.71
CA ASN A 409 28.62 6.06 -34.14
C ASN A 409 29.00 5.19 -32.95
N ILE A 410 28.07 4.87 -32.08
CA ILE A 410 28.28 4.09 -30.86
C ILE A 410 28.65 2.64 -31.21
N TYR A 411 27.91 2.02 -32.09
CA TYR A 411 28.17 0.63 -32.47
C TYR A 411 29.39 0.47 -33.38
N SER A 412 29.71 1.48 -34.19
CA SER A 412 30.96 1.55 -34.91
C SER A 412 32.17 1.61 -34.00
N ALA A 413 32.08 2.42 -32.92
CA ALA A 413 33.11 2.49 -31.89
C ALA A 413 33.25 1.13 -31.14
N MET A 414 32.14 0.46 -30.86
CA MET A 414 32.12 -0.88 -30.25
C MET A 414 32.85 -1.90 -31.13
N MET A 415 32.59 -1.89 -32.41
CA MET A 415 33.23 -2.75 -33.41
C MET A 415 34.75 -2.52 -33.44
N GLN A 416 35.17 -1.26 -33.49
CA GLN A 416 36.59 -0.88 -33.50
C GLN A 416 37.31 -1.27 -32.21
N ASN A 417 36.69 -1.05 -31.06
CA ASN A 417 37.33 -1.33 -29.77
C ASN A 417 37.41 -2.83 -29.44
N LEU A 418 36.41 -3.59 -29.81
CA LEU A 418 36.27 -4.99 -29.38
C LEU A 418 36.50 -6.00 -30.51
N GLY A 419 36.62 -5.55 -31.77
CA GLY A 419 36.79 -6.44 -32.92
C GLY A 419 35.62 -7.39 -33.15
N VAL A 420 34.41 -6.99 -32.77
CA VAL A 420 33.20 -7.79 -33.04
C VAL A 420 32.77 -7.61 -34.49
N SER A 421 32.06 -8.62 -35.04
CA SER A 421 31.60 -8.60 -36.42
C SER A 421 30.44 -7.65 -36.67
N ASP A 422 30.28 -7.27 -37.96
CA ASP A 422 29.11 -6.48 -38.40
C ASP A 422 27.78 -7.16 -38.07
N ASP A 423 27.67 -8.50 -38.16
CA ASP A 423 26.49 -9.26 -37.77
C ASP A 423 26.17 -9.11 -36.28
N CYS A 424 27.19 -9.14 -35.42
CA CYS A 424 27.05 -8.94 -34.00
C CYS A 424 26.53 -7.53 -33.71
N VAL A 425 27.11 -6.50 -34.31
CA VAL A 425 26.72 -5.11 -34.20
C VAL A 425 25.28 -4.89 -34.70
N GLY A 426 24.94 -5.46 -35.86
CA GLY A 426 23.60 -5.40 -36.42
C GLY A 426 22.55 -6.02 -35.51
N GLN A 427 22.81 -7.21 -34.97
CA GLN A 427 21.93 -7.88 -34.01
C GLN A 427 21.75 -7.07 -32.71
N MET A 428 22.83 -6.52 -32.16
CA MET A 428 22.78 -5.80 -30.91
C MET A 428 22.11 -4.42 -31.08
N THR A 429 22.33 -3.73 -32.20
CA THR A 429 21.60 -2.50 -32.56
C THR A 429 20.09 -2.75 -32.63
N TYR A 430 19.69 -3.82 -33.30
CA TYR A 430 18.28 -4.22 -33.36
C TYR A 430 17.73 -4.56 -31.96
N ASN A 431 18.47 -5.35 -31.18
CA ASN A 431 18.04 -5.77 -29.84
C ASN A 431 17.91 -4.59 -28.86
N GLU A 432 18.78 -3.57 -28.92
CA GLU A 432 18.70 -2.38 -28.09
C GLU A 432 17.45 -1.55 -28.45
N ARG A 433 17.18 -1.31 -29.74
CA ARG A 433 15.97 -0.63 -30.19
C ARG A 433 14.69 -1.32 -29.72
N GLU A 434 14.61 -2.63 -29.95
CA GLU A 434 13.42 -3.39 -29.51
C GLU A 434 13.28 -3.44 -27.99
N ALA A 435 14.38 -3.44 -27.22
CA ALA A 435 14.33 -3.34 -25.76
C ALA A 435 13.83 -1.97 -25.32
N GLU A 436 14.29 -0.87 -25.93
CA GLU A 436 13.78 0.48 -25.63
C GLU A 436 12.27 0.56 -25.88
N ILE A 437 11.79 0.04 -27.02
CA ILE A 437 10.36 0.00 -27.32
C ILE A 437 9.62 -0.94 -26.36
N HIS A 438 10.19 -2.11 -26.02
CA HIS A 438 9.54 -3.08 -25.15
C HIS A 438 9.32 -2.53 -23.75
N PHE A 439 10.35 -1.91 -23.17
CA PHE A 439 10.33 -1.46 -21.80
C PHE A 439 9.71 -0.07 -21.59
N CYS A 440 9.57 0.77 -22.64
CA CYS A 440 8.99 2.09 -22.43
C CYS A 440 7.52 2.00 -21.96
N ARG A 441 7.16 2.91 -21.06
CA ARG A 441 5.82 3.08 -20.48
C ARG A 441 5.46 4.57 -20.49
N PRO A 442 4.18 4.94 -20.58
CA PRO A 442 3.78 6.34 -20.47
C PRO A 442 4.05 6.86 -19.04
N ARG A 443 4.58 8.06 -18.92
CA ARG A 443 4.55 8.83 -17.69
C ARG A 443 3.18 9.48 -17.58
N LYS A 444 2.33 9.03 -16.65
CA LYS A 444 0.93 9.47 -16.54
C LYS A 444 0.83 11.00 -16.44
N THR A 445 1.61 11.62 -15.56
CA THR A 445 1.67 13.08 -15.40
C THR A 445 2.12 13.77 -16.68
N GLY A 446 3.16 13.28 -17.35
CA GLY A 446 3.64 13.85 -18.62
C GLY A 446 2.58 13.79 -19.73
N VAL A 447 1.87 12.66 -19.85
CA VAL A 447 0.76 12.49 -20.79
C VAL A 447 -0.43 13.43 -20.45
N GLN A 448 -0.74 13.62 -19.18
CA GLN A 448 -1.76 14.58 -18.74
C GLN A 448 -1.40 16.02 -19.17
N LEU A 449 -0.14 16.43 -18.96
CA LEU A 449 0.35 17.74 -19.36
C LEU A 449 0.32 17.94 -20.90
N PHE A 450 0.71 16.89 -21.65
CA PHE A 450 0.60 16.87 -23.10
C PHE A 450 -0.86 17.07 -23.55
N ASN A 451 -1.77 16.29 -23.02
CA ASN A 451 -3.20 16.35 -23.35
C ASN A 451 -3.82 17.70 -22.94
N LEU A 452 -3.44 18.25 -21.80
CA LEU A 452 -3.86 19.58 -21.36
C LEU A 452 -3.41 20.67 -22.34
N ALA A 453 -2.14 20.64 -22.76
CA ALA A 453 -1.61 21.61 -23.72
C ALA A 453 -2.35 21.53 -25.07
N LYS A 454 -2.63 20.33 -25.58
CA LYS A 454 -3.43 20.12 -26.80
C LYS A 454 -4.85 20.62 -26.63
N ALA A 455 -5.52 20.29 -25.52
CA ALA A 455 -6.89 20.75 -25.22
C ALA A 455 -6.97 22.28 -25.08
N ALA A 456 -5.93 22.92 -24.59
CA ALA A 456 -5.80 24.37 -24.50
C ALA A 456 -5.48 25.04 -25.86
N GLY A 457 -5.39 24.28 -26.95
CA GLY A 457 -5.09 24.80 -28.28
C GLY A 457 -3.63 25.25 -28.47
N LYS A 458 -2.73 24.82 -27.59
CA LYS A 458 -1.31 25.15 -27.71
C LYS A 458 -0.64 24.34 -28.83
N ARG A 459 0.37 24.91 -29.46
CA ARG A 459 1.25 24.18 -30.35
C ARG A 459 2.23 23.36 -29.51
N VAL A 460 2.14 22.03 -29.58
CA VAL A 460 2.95 21.14 -28.76
C VAL A 460 4.08 20.54 -29.59
N VAL A 461 5.33 20.75 -29.15
CA VAL A 461 6.51 20.20 -29.79
C VAL A 461 7.32 19.35 -28.82
N LEU A 462 8.02 18.36 -29.33
CA LEU A 462 8.91 17.47 -28.58
C LEU A 462 10.37 17.87 -28.81
N THR A 463 11.18 17.87 -27.74
CA THR A 463 12.59 18.31 -27.81
C THR A 463 13.45 17.39 -26.96
N SER A 464 14.34 16.60 -27.57
CA SER A 464 15.11 15.57 -26.87
C SER A 464 16.57 15.50 -27.32
N ASP A 465 17.49 15.37 -26.36
CA ASP A 465 18.89 14.97 -26.64
C ASP A 465 18.96 13.44 -26.53
N MET A 466 19.13 12.74 -27.68
CA MET A 466 19.14 11.27 -27.72
C MET A 466 19.87 10.74 -28.94
N TYR A 467 20.55 9.60 -28.77
CA TYR A 467 21.27 8.88 -29.81
C TYR A 467 20.36 7.97 -30.67
N LEU A 468 19.16 7.64 -30.20
CA LEU A 468 18.15 6.87 -30.94
C LEU A 468 17.65 7.69 -32.14
N ASP A 469 17.25 7.03 -33.20
CA ASP A 469 16.63 7.69 -34.36
C ASP A 469 15.17 8.05 -34.08
N ALA A 470 14.66 9.04 -34.83
CA ALA A 470 13.30 9.54 -34.66
C ALA A 470 12.22 8.47 -34.89
N ASP A 471 12.45 7.48 -35.73
CA ASP A 471 11.47 6.40 -35.97
C ASP A 471 11.32 5.52 -34.74
N THR A 472 12.44 5.13 -34.13
CA THR A 472 12.43 4.38 -32.87
C THR A 472 11.67 5.13 -31.77
N ILE A 473 11.96 6.44 -31.58
CA ILE A 473 11.28 7.25 -30.55
C ILE A 473 9.80 7.44 -30.89
N ARG A 474 9.43 7.59 -32.17
CA ARG A 474 8.03 7.67 -32.60
C ARG A 474 7.26 6.38 -32.23
N ARG A 475 7.83 5.21 -32.49
CA ARG A 475 7.24 3.91 -32.10
C ARG A 475 7.05 3.80 -30.58
N MET A 476 8.02 4.31 -29.80
CA MET A 476 7.92 4.36 -28.33
C MET A 476 6.75 5.26 -27.87
N LEU A 477 6.65 6.47 -28.42
CA LEU A 477 5.58 7.43 -28.12
C LEU A 477 4.20 6.88 -28.53
N GLU A 478 4.08 6.29 -29.71
CA GLU A 478 2.84 5.69 -30.20
C GLU A 478 2.37 4.52 -29.35
N LYS A 479 3.31 3.66 -28.91
CA LYS A 479 3.04 2.59 -27.92
C LYS A 479 2.51 3.16 -26.59
N CYS A 480 3.01 4.32 -26.18
CA CYS A 480 2.58 5.02 -24.97
C CYS A 480 1.29 5.84 -25.17
N GLY A 481 0.63 5.77 -26.34
CA GLY A 481 -0.60 6.49 -26.64
C GLY A 481 -0.41 7.99 -26.94
N ILE A 482 0.84 8.46 -27.06
CA ILE A 482 1.15 9.87 -27.33
C ILE A 482 1.22 10.08 -28.84
N ARG A 483 0.36 10.96 -29.35
CA ARG A 483 0.21 11.25 -30.79
C ARG A 483 -0.18 12.71 -31.02
N GLY A 484 0.08 13.21 -32.24
CA GLY A 484 -0.43 14.52 -32.67
C GLY A 484 0.34 15.71 -32.13
N TRP A 485 1.65 15.57 -31.89
CA TRP A 485 2.55 16.69 -31.66
C TRP A 485 2.79 17.49 -32.98
N ASP A 486 3.10 18.77 -32.86
CA ASP A 486 3.20 19.69 -34.00
C ASP A 486 4.64 19.85 -34.53
N GLY A 487 5.63 19.24 -33.85
CA GLY A 487 7.05 19.24 -34.25
C GLY A 487 7.90 18.35 -33.36
N PHE A 488 9.00 17.82 -33.92
CA PHE A 488 9.94 16.99 -33.17
C PHE A 488 11.37 17.46 -33.42
N PHE A 489 12.07 17.85 -32.36
CA PHE A 489 13.44 18.39 -32.38
C PHE A 489 14.36 17.41 -31.64
N LEU A 490 15.05 16.56 -32.39
CA LEU A 490 15.95 15.55 -31.87
C LEU A 490 17.42 15.98 -32.11
N SER A 491 18.29 15.92 -31.08
CA SER A 491 19.64 16.48 -31.09
C SER A 491 20.50 15.91 -32.23
N ASN A 492 20.48 14.61 -32.45
CA ASN A 492 21.29 13.94 -33.48
C ASN A 492 20.82 14.24 -34.92
N GLU A 493 19.51 14.50 -35.13
CA GLU A 493 18.97 14.92 -36.43
C GLU A 493 19.09 16.43 -36.67
N GLN A 494 18.91 17.21 -35.60
CA GLN A 494 19.05 18.67 -35.69
C GLN A 494 20.52 19.12 -35.62
N ASN A 495 21.44 18.24 -35.37
CA ASN A 495 22.85 18.55 -35.13
C ASN A 495 23.01 19.71 -34.12
N ALA A 496 22.36 19.63 -32.98
CA ALA A 496 22.34 20.65 -31.95
C ALA A 496 21.90 20.05 -30.62
N LEU A 497 22.49 20.50 -29.52
CA LEU A 497 22.21 19.96 -28.16
C LEU A 497 21.45 20.98 -27.31
N LYS A 498 20.66 20.46 -26.35
CA LYS A 498 19.92 21.26 -25.36
C LYS A 498 20.87 21.98 -24.38
N TRP A 499 21.88 21.26 -23.86
CA TRP A 499 22.75 21.77 -22.79
C TRP A 499 23.45 23.10 -23.07
N ASN A 500 23.78 23.41 -24.32
CA ASN A 500 24.38 24.65 -24.76
C ASN A 500 23.35 25.62 -25.38
N GLY A 501 22.09 25.28 -25.33
CA GLY A 501 20.98 26.09 -25.87
C GLY A 501 20.82 26.06 -27.39
N ALA A 502 21.70 25.36 -28.14
CA ALA A 502 21.67 25.35 -29.59
C ALA A 502 20.38 24.74 -30.15
N LEU A 503 19.89 23.66 -29.57
CA LEU A 503 18.65 23.02 -29.99
C LEU A 503 17.43 23.90 -29.75
N TYR A 504 17.39 24.64 -28.66
CA TYR A 504 16.33 25.62 -28.37
C TYR A 504 16.31 26.79 -29.35
N ARG A 505 17.48 27.31 -29.74
CA ARG A 505 17.58 28.37 -30.79
C ARG A 505 17.13 27.84 -32.15
N LYS A 506 17.45 26.60 -32.53
CA LYS A 506 16.95 25.99 -33.76
C LYS A 506 15.42 25.78 -33.70
N LEU A 507 14.90 25.33 -32.59
CA LEU A 507 13.47 25.18 -32.38
C LEU A 507 12.73 26.50 -32.63
N THR A 508 13.14 27.58 -31.96
CA THR A 508 12.48 28.89 -32.10
C THR A 508 12.61 29.47 -33.49
N ALA A 509 13.77 29.30 -34.14
CA ALA A 509 13.99 29.74 -35.53
C ALA A 509 13.11 28.97 -36.53
N GLN A 510 13.04 27.63 -36.45
CA GLN A 510 12.22 26.81 -37.35
C GLN A 510 10.71 27.01 -37.11
N LEU A 511 10.27 27.27 -35.89
CA LEU A 511 8.89 27.59 -35.61
C LEU A 511 8.49 29.03 -35.94
N GLY A 512 9.45 29.89 -36.17
CA GLY A 512 9.24 31.33 -36.41
C GLY A 512 8.66 32.07 -35.22
N VAL A 513 9.04 31.68 -34.00
CA VAL A 513 8.53 32.28 -32.76
C VAL A 513 9.64 32.91 -31.94
N LYS A 514 9.31 33.90 -31.11
CA LYS A 514 10.26 34.44 -30.13
C LYS A 514 10.49 33.40 -29.02
N PRO A 515 11.71 33.37 -28.41
CA PRO A 515 12.00 32.43 -27.33
C PRO A 515 11.04 32.55 -26.13
N ASP A 516 10.62 33.77 -25.75
CA ASP A 516 9.68 34.04 -24.66
C ASP A 516 8.24 33.55 -24.92
N ASN A 517 7.92 33.14 -26.15
CA ASN A 517 6.66 32.52 -26.51
C ASN A 517 6.66 30.97 -26.36
N VAL A 518 7.74 30.40 -25.83
CA VAL A 518 7.89 28.95 -25.63
C VAL A 518 8.05 28.64 -24.16
N LEU A 519 7.20 27.74 -23.65
CA LEU A 519 7.37 27.11 -22.35
C LEU A 519 7.94 25.70 -22.56
N HIS A 520 9.15 25.45 -22.06
CA HIS A 520 9.77 24.13 -22.06
C HIS A 520 9.53 23.42 -20.71
N ILE A 521 9.21 22.13 -20.76
CA ILE A 521 8.99 21.28 -19.58
C ILE A 521 9.84 20.02 -19.75
N GLY A 522 10.70 19.73 -18.79
CA GLY A 522 11.55 18.54 -18.80
C GLY A 522 12.02 18.15 -17.41
N ASP A 523 12.75 17.02 -17.30
CA ASP A 523 13.13 16.41 -16.03
C ASP A 523 14.49 16.89 -15.49
N ASN A 524 15.34 17.46 -16.35
CA ASN A 524 16.70 17.82 -15.98
C ASN A 524 16.85 19.32 -15.67
N ALA A 525 17.10 19.63 -14.40
CA ALA A 525 17.22 21.02 -13.95
C ALA A 525 18.28 21.85 -14.71
N LYS A 526 19.42 21.25 -15.11
CA LYS A 526 20.50 21.96 -15.83
C LYS A 526 20.20 22.09 -17.32
N ILE A 527 19.73 21.02 -17.94
CA ILE A 527 19.54 20.93 -19.39
C ILE A 527 18.19 21.53 -19.81
N ASP A 528 17.10 21.13 -19.15
CA ASP A 528 15.75 21.53 -19.54
C ASP A 528 15.30 22.84 -18.90
N VAL A 529 15.89 23.24 -17.75
CA VAL A 529 15.48 24.49 -17.11
C VAL A 529 16.52 25.58 -17.28
N GLU A 530 17.77 25.37 -16.81
CA GLU A 530 18.79 26.44 -16.85
C GLU A 530 19.21 26.80 -18.29
N ALA A 531 19.50 25.79 -19.13
CA ALA A 531 19.93 26.04 -20.52
C ALA A 531 18.78 26.60 -21.39
N ALA A 532 17.52 26.14 -21.17
CA ALA A 532 16.36 26.72 -21.84
C ALA A 532 16.14 28.19 -21.47
N LYS A 533 16.23 28.53 -20.18
CA LYS A 533 16.15 29.96 -19.71
C LYS A 533 17.27 30.79 -20.26
N LYS A 534 18.51 30.28 -20.32
CA LYS A 534 19.64 30.98 -20.96
C LYS A 534 19.43 31.21 -22.47
N ALA A 535 18.64 30.32 -23.11
CA ALA A 535 18.25 30.50 -24.51
C ALA A 535 17.04 31.46 -24.68
N GLY A 536 16.49 31.98 -23.58
CA GLY A 536 15.39 32.96 -23.55
C GLY A 536 13.98 32.32 -23.45
N LEU A 537 13.87 31.03 -23.27
CA LEU A 537 12.58 30.34 -23.09
C LEU A 537 12.09 30.46 -21.65
N HIS A 538 10.77 30.32 -21.46
CA HIS A 538 10.24 29.95 -20.17
C HIS A 538 10.48 28.46 -19.95
N ALA A 539 10.81 28.06 -18.70
CA ALA A 539 11.06 26.65 -18.43
C ALA A 539 10.66 26.24 -17.01
N LEU A 540 10.06 25.05 -16.90
CA LEU A 540 9.64 24.42 -15.64
C LEU A 540 10.18 23.00 -15.54
N LEU A 541 10.57 22.62 -14.31
CA LEU A 541 11.06 21.29 -14.00
C LEU A 541 9.86 20.34 -13.77
N LEU A 542 9.93 19.15 -14.29
CA LEU A 542 9.10 17.99 -13.90
C LEU A 542 10.03 16.87 -13.42
N PRO A 543 10.39 16.83 -12.12
CA PRO A 543 11.45 15.96 -11.59
C PRO A 543 11.31 14.51 -12.02
N ARG A 544 12.44 13.86 -12.28
CA ARG A 544 12.49 12.46 -12.66
C ARG A 544 12.04 11.56 -11.51
N PRO A 545 11.11 10.60 -11.71
CA PRO A 545 10.62 9.71 -10.66
C PRO A 545 11.72 8.93 -9.95
N ALA A 546 12.72 8.43 -10.69
CA ALA A 546 13.83 7.68 -10.12
C ALA A 546 14.71 8.53 -9.20
N ASP A 547 14.92 9.81 -9.50
CA ASP A 547 15.72 10.71 -8.66
C ASP A 547 14.96 11.02 -7.36
N VAL A 548 13.66 11.33 -7.46
CA VAL A 548 12.81 11.55 -6.28
C VAL A 548 12.76 10.32 -5.38
N PHE A 549 12.65 9.12 -5.97
CA PHE A 549 12.71 7.85 -5.23
C PHE A 549 14.07 7.66 -4.54
N MET A 550 15.18 8.01 -5.21
CA MET A 550 16.53 7.86 -4.64
C MET A 550 16.79 8.85 -3.50
N ASP A 551 16.22 10.05 -3.57
CA ASP A 551 16.29 11.05 -2.51
C ASP A 551 15.35 10.73 -1.31
N ALA A 552 14.36 9.87 -1.52
CA ALA A 552 13.48 9.43 -0.46
C ALA A 552 14.15 8.35 0.41
N ASP A 553 13.78 8.30 1.69
CA ASP A 553 14.34 7.33 2.65
C ASP A 553 14.02 5.86 2.31
N CYS A 554 13.14 5.61 1.33
CA CYS A 554 12.86 4.25 0.82
C CYS A 554 14.12 3.46 0.45
N THR A 555 15.14 4.13 -0.10
CA THR A 555 16.39 3.45 -0.49
C THR A 555 17.22 3.04 0.71
N GLN A 556 17.10 3.75 1.84
CA GLN A 556 17.76 3.42 3.09
C GLN A 556 17.29 2.08 3.65
N MET A 557 16.04 1.68 3.37
CA MET A 557 15.51 0.39 3.82
C MET A 557 16.32 -0.79 3.29
N ALA A 558 16.75 -0.75 2.02
CA ALA A 558 17.62 -1.79 1.48
C ALA A 558 18.99 -1.81 2.17
N ASN A 559 19.55 -0.63 2.50
CA ASN A 559 20.83 -0.53 3.22
C ASN A 559 20.72 -1.02 4.68
N LEU A 560 19.61 -0.74 5.36
CA LEU A 560 19.32 -1.28 6.70
C LEU A 560 19.16 -2.80 6.65
N GLY A 561 18.47 -3.32 5.63
CA GLY A 561 18.31 -4.74 5.38
C GLY A 561 19.64 -5.47 5.17
N HIS A 562 20.60 -4.83 4.54
CA HIS A 562 21.97 -5.37 4.40
C HIS A 562 22.59 -5.69 5.77
N GLY A 563 22.40 -4.82 6.76
CA GLY A 563 22.86 -5.08 8.12
C GLY A 563 22.18 -6.28 8.79
N CYS A 564 20.93 -6.63 8.40
CA CYS A 564 20.22 -7.80 8.90
C CYS A 564 20.69 -9.11 8.24
N LEU A 565 21.11 -9.03 6.99
CA LEU A 565 21.54 -10.16 6.18
C LEU A 565 23.06 -10.19 5.98
N ALA A 566 23.82 -9.42 6.76
CA ALA A 566 25.28 -9.41 6.74
C ALA A 566 25.83 -10.83 6.98
N GLY A 567 26.66 -11.31 6.05
CA GLY A 567 27.16 -12.69 6.01
C GLY A 567 26.49 -13.57 4.94
N PHE A 568 25.34 -13.17 4.37
CA PHE A 568 24.68 -13.84 3.26
C PHE A 568 24.85 -13.10 1.93
N THR A 569 25.10 -11.78 1.99
CA THR A 569 25.39 -10.95 0.83
C THR A 569 26.83 -10.47 0.90
N THR A 570 27.59 -10.59 -0.20
CA THR A 570 28.96 -10.07 -0.26
C THR A 570 28.91 -8.53 -0.24
N ALA A 571 29.84 -7.91 0.47
CA ALA A 571 29.96 -6.44 0.58
C ALA A 571 30.10 -5.72 -0.78
N ASP A 572 30.55 -6.43 -1.81
CA ASP A 572 30.70 -5.95 -3.20
C ASP A 572 29.44 -6.14 -4.05
N SER A 573 28.35 -6.71 -3.51
CA SER A 573 27.14 -6.82 -4.27
C SER A 573 26.52 -5.43 -4.41
N MET A 574 26.89 -4.71 -5.46
CA MET A 574 26.00 -3.73 -6.08
C MET A 574 24.61 -4.36 -6.10
N GLN A 575 23.60 -3.63 -5.68
CA GLN A 575 22.24 -4.14 -5.65
C GLN A 575 21.97 -4.86 -6.98
N PRO A 576 21.57 -6.14 -6.99
CA PRO A 576 21.42 -6.90 -8.21
C PRO A 576 20.43 -6.23 -9.16
N LEU A 577 20.55 -6.50 -10.44
CA LEU A 577 19.69 -5.90 -11.46
C LEU A 577 18.20 -6.04 -11.12
N ALA A 578 17.78 -7.19 -10.62
CA ALA A 578 16.39 -7.42 -10.21
C ALA A 578 15.90 -6.39 -9.16
N LEU A 579 16.75 -6.06 -8.16
CA LEU A 579 16.39 -5.06 -7.15
C LEU A 579 16.36 -3.63 -7.74
N ARG A 580 17.29 -3.29 -8.65
CA ARG A 580 17.27 -2.00 -9.37
C ARG A 580 16.03 -1.87 -10.26
N CYS A 581 15.60 -2.98 -10.90
CA CYS A 581 14.32 -3.03 -11.63
C CYS A 581 13.12 -2.82 -10.70
N ALA A 582 13.12 -3.45 -9.52
CA ALA A 582 12.07 -3.24 -8.51
C ALA A 582 12.00 -1.78 -8.06
N GLN A 583 13.15 -1.14 -7.85
CA GLN A 583 13.24 0.29 -7.53
C GLN A 583 12.70 1.18 -8.65
N GLY A 584 13.00 0.85 -9.90
CA GLY A 584 12.46 1.55 -11.07
C GLY A 584 10.94 1.44 -11.18
N LEU A 585 10.37 0.26 -10.95
CA LEU A 585 8.92 0.07 -10.90
C LEU A 585 8.27 0.87 -9.78
N ALA A 586 8.85 0.83 -8.57
CA ALA A 586 8.34 1.59 -7.43
C ALA A 586 8.43 3.10 -7.66
N ALA A 587 9.53 3.58 -8.23
CA ALA A 587 9.71 4.98 -8.62
C ALA A 587 8.63 5.44 -9.60
N ASN A 588 8.42 4.69 -10.68
CA ASN A 588 7.43 4.99 -11.71
C ASN A 588 6.00 4.99 -11.17
N ARG A 589 5.70 4.12 -10.19
CA ARG A 589 4.35 4.01 -9.62
C ARG A 589 4.02 5.13 -8.63
N PHE A 590 4.96 5.49 -7.76
CA PHE A 590 4.67 6.36 -6.61
C PHE A 590 5.21 7.77 -6.72
N PHE A 591 6.07 8.04 -7.70
CA PHE A 591 6.71 9.33 -7.88
C PHE A 591 6.52 9.89 -9.29
N ASP A 592 5.50 9.42 -9.99
CA ASP A 592 5.18 9.81 -11.38
C ASP A 592 4.98 11.33 -11.51
N ASP A 593 4.35 11.98 -10.52
CA ASP A 593 4.15 13.42 -10.51
C ASP A 593 5.45 14.24 -10.28
N GLY A 594 6.52 13.57 -9.84
CA GLY A 594 7.82 14.18 -9.55
C GLY A 594 7.86 15.11 -8.33
N TYR A 595 6.72 15.40 -7.72
CA TYR A 595 6.60 16.29 -6.55
C TYR A 595 6.04 15.57 -5.33
N ALA A 596 5.91 14.24 -5.40
CA ALA A 596 5.51 13.43 -4.27
C ALA A 596 6.44 13.70 -3.07
N PRO A 597 5.88 13.97 -1.89
CA PRO A 597 6.68 14.41 -0.76
C PRO A 597 7.62 13.32 -0.27
N ALA A 598 8.90 13.70 -0.08
CA ALA A 598 9.76 13.03 0.88
C ALA A 598 9.42 13.62 2.25
N THR A 599 8.95 12.81 3.17
CA THR A 599 8.72 13.20 4.56
C THR A 599 9.96 12.85 5.37
N ALA A 600 10.45 13.79 6.15
CA ALA A 600 11.46 13.49 7.17
C ALA A 600 10.91 12.40 8.10
N ASP A 601 11.76 11.50 8.54
CA ASP A 601 11.40 10.36 9.41
C ASP A 601 10.37 9.37 8.83
N SER A 602 10.31 9.23 7.50
CA SER A 602 9.49 8.24 6.84
C SER A 602 10.17 7.66 5.61
N ALA A 603 10.13 6.34 5.45
CA ALA A 603 10.59 5.64 4.26
C ALA A 603 9.48 5.45 3.22
N PHE A 604 8.25 5.34 3.69
CA PHE A 604 7.08 5.03 2.86
C PHE A 604 6.08 6.19 2.80
N ALA A 605 6.42 7.34 3.39
CA ALA A 605 5.57 8.52 3.55
C ALA A 605 4.21 8.18 4.19
N ALA A 606 4.20 7.20 5.09
CA ALA A 606 3.04 6.61 5.75
C ALA A 606 1.97 6.06 4.79
N TYR A 607 2.35 5.68 3.55
CA TYR A 607 1.47 5.00 2.61
C TYR A 607 1.56 3.47 2.78
N PRO A 608 0.49 2.78 3.21
CA PRO A 608 0.45 1.33 3.24
C PRO A 608 0.76 0.68 1.88
N SER A 609 0.33 1.31 0.80
CA SER A 609 0.60 0.86 -0.57
C SER A 609 2.09 0.83 -0.90
N ARG A 610 2.87 1.83 -0.46
CA ARG A 610 4.32 1.87 -0.69
C ARG A 610 5.05 0.79 0.11
N LEU A 611 4.66 0.60 1.39
CA LEU A 611 5.17 -0.49 2.22
C LEU A 611 4.88 -1.85 1.58
N GLY A 612 3.63 -2.07 1.14
CA GLY A 612 3.19 -3.29 0.49
C GLY A 612 3.93 -3.56 -0.81
N TYR A 613 3.94 -2.60 -1.71
CA TYR A 613 4.50 -2.77 -3.05
C TYR A 613 6.03 -2.96 -3.02
N TYR A 614 6.76 -2.05 -2.35
CA TYR A 614 8.22 -2.07 -2.44
C TYR A 614 8.88 -2.99 -1.40
N ALA A 615 8.44 -2.97 -0.14
CA ALA A 615 9.08 -3.81 0.88
C ALA A 615 8.53 -5.25 0.86
N VAL A 616 7.21 -5.41 1.07
CA VAL A 616 6.61 -6.75 1.16
C VAL A 616 6.60 -7.45 -0.18
N GLY A 617 6.31 -6.72 -1.27
CA GLY A 617 6.23 -7.26 -2.63
C GLY A 617 7.54 -7.84 -3.13
N THR A 618 8.67 -7.16 -2.89
CA THR A 618 10.00 -7.67 -3.28
C THR A 618 10.36 -8.95 -2.53
N HIS A 619 10.06 -9.02 -1.24
CA HIS A 619 10.25 -10.23 -0.43
C HIS A 619 9.34 -11.36 -0.89
N LEU A 620 8.06 -11.06 -1.15
CA LEU A 620 7.06 -12.03 -1.59
C LEU A 620 7.45 -12.67 -2.94
N LEU A 621 7.93 -11.86 -3.89
CA LEU A 621 8.45 -12.33 -5.18
C LEU A 621 9.64 -13.27 -4.98
N ALA A 622 10.60 -12.87 -4.14
CA ALA A 622 11.80 -13.65 -3.86
C ALA A 622 11.45 -15.00 -3.21
N LEU A 623 10.57 -14.97 -2.21
CA LEU A 623 10.15 -16.18 -1.48
C LEU A 623 9.36 -17.14 -2.38
N ALA A 624 8.49 -16.62 -3.23
CA ALA A 624 7.74 -17.44 -4.19
C ALA A 624 8.66 -18.08 -5.24
N LYS A 625 9.64 -17.35 -5.76
CA LYS A 625 10.64 -17.88 -6.68
C LYS A 625 11.53 -18.93 -6.02
N TRP A 626 11.97 -18.69 -4.79
CA TRP A 626 12.71 -19.67 -4.01
C TRP A 626 11.94 -20.98 -3.84
N LEU A 627 10.65 -20.92 -3.45
CA LEU A 627 9.80 -22.08 -3.29
C LEU A 627 9.67 -22.88 -4.60
N LEU A 628 9.39 -22.21 -5.72
CA LEU A 628 9.29 -22.87 -7.01
C LEU A 628 10.62 -23.56 -7.41
N CYS A 629 11.76 -22.90 -7.21
CA CYS A 629 13.08 -23.47 -7.48
C CYS A 629 13.36 -24.70 -6.58
N ARG A 630 13.01 -24.63 -5.29
CA ARG A 630 13.19 -25.74 -4.35
C ARG A 630 12.26 -26.90 -4.64
N CYS A 631 10.97 -26.65 -4.85
CA CYS A 631 10.01 -27.70 -5.20
C CYS A 631 10.44 -28.47 -6.47
N ARG A 632 10.98 -27.75 -7.47
CA ARG A 632 11.53 -28.37 -8.68
C ARG A 632 12.75 -29.23 -8.37
N ALA A 633 13.69 -28.72 -7.57
CA ALA A 633 14.91 -29.45 -7.18
C ALA A 633 14.61 -30.67 -6.33
N ASP A 634 13.63 -30.60 -5.44
CA ASP A 634 13.25 -31.67 -4.50
C ASP A 634 12.20 -32.62 -5.09
N GLY A 635 11.70 -32.36 -6.31
CA GLY A 635 10.69 -33.21 -6.97
C GLY A 635 9.32 -33.22 -6.32
N VAL A 636 8.96 -32.13 -5.60
CA VAL A 636 7.67 -31.98 -4.90
C VAL A 636 6.54 -31.88 -5.91
N LYS A 637 5.53 -32.74 -5.77
CA LYS A 637 4.35 -32.76 -6.65
C LYS A 637 3.20 -31.93 -6.11
N ARG A 638 3.10 -31.80 -4.78
CA ARG A 638 2.05 -31.06 -4.11
C ARG A 638 2.64 -30.23 -2.97
N LEU A 639 2.50 -28.92 -3.07
CA LEU A 639 2.90 -27.94 -2.05
C LEU A 639 1.66 -27.44 -1.33
N VAL A 640 1.58 -27.69 -0.03
CA VAL A 640 0.46 -27.32 0.81
C VAL A 640 0.85 -26.14 1.69
N PHE A 641 0.15 -25.03 1.54
CA PHE A 641 0.33 -23.84 2.33
C PHE A 641 -0.49 -23.91 3.60
N LEU A 642 0.16 -23.76 4.75
CA LEU A 642 -0.53 -23.77 6.03
C LEU A 642 -1.14 -22.41 6.34
N ALA A 643 -2.40 -22.40 6.78
CA ALA A 643 -3.10 -21.17 7.17
C ALA A 643 -2.47 -20.62 8.48
N ARG A 644 -2.40 -19.33 8.67
CA ARG A 644 -2.85 -18.19 7.86
C ARG A 644 -1.71 -17.62 7.02
N ASP A 645 -0.50 -17.97 7.37
CA ASP A 645 0.77 -17.40 6.87
C ASP A 645 1.06 -17.79 5.43
N GLY A 646 0.50 -18.89 4.96
CA GLY A 646 0.69 -19.40 3.60
C GLY A 646 -0.20 -18.78 2.53
N ALA A 647 -1.28 -18.07 2.90
CA ALA A 647 -2.31 -17.63 1.97
C ALA A 647 -1.78 -16.63 0.91
N LEU A 648 -1.08 -15.59 1.35
CA LEU A 648 -0.52 -14.56 0.48
C LEU A 648 0.56 -15.16 -0.44
N LEU A 649 1.44 -15.98 0.12
CA LEU A 649 2.51 -16.60 -0.64
C LEU A 649 1.98 -17.60 -1.69
N ARG A 650 0.91 -18.35 -1.39
CA ARG A 650 0.25 -19.20 -2.37
C ARG A 650 -0.20 -18.39 -3.59
N GLN A 651 -0.84 -17.24 -3.39
CA GLN A 651 -1.27 -16.37 -4.48
C GLN A 651 -0.09 -15.91 -5.34
N ALA A 652 1.03 -15.55 -4.71
CA ALA A 652 2.24 -15.16 -5.43
C ALA A 652 2.87 -16.33 -6.22
N VAL A 653 2.86 -17.53 -5.63
CA VAL A 653 3.34 -18.76 -6.31
C VAL A 653 2.46 -19.07 -7.53
N GLU A 654 1.14 -18.98 -7.39
CA GLU A 654 0.22 -19.21 -8.52
C GLU A 654 0.40 -18.19 -9.66
N LEU A 655 0.72 -16.93 -9.34
CA LEU A 655 1.03 -15.90 -10.35
C LEU A 655 2.33 -16.20 -11.12
N LEU A 656 3.31 -16.82 -10.47
CA LEU A 656 4.64 -17.04 -11.04
C LEU A 656 4.84 -18.44 -11.61
N ARG A 657 3.97 -19.38 -11.27
CA ARG A 657 4.03 -20.78 -11.69
C ARG A 657 3.83 -20.88 -13.19
N THR A 658 4.68 -21.70 -13.82
CA THR A 658 4.62 -22.04 -15.24
C THR A 658 4.30 -23.52 -15.42
N ASP A 659 4.00 -23.96 -16.64
CA ASP A 659 3.79 -25.38 -16.96
C ASP A 659 5.02 -26.27 -16.68
N ALA A 660 6.21 -25.66 -16.64
CA ALA A 660 7.44 -26.35 -16.25
C ALA A 660 7.54 -26.63 -14.74
N ASP A 661 6.71 -25.94 -13.91
CA ASP A 661 6.62 -26.16 -12.47
C ASP A 661 5.53 -27.19 -12.18
N ALA A 662 5.86 -28.48 -12.31
CA ALA A 662 4.91 -29.61 -12.13
C ALA A 662 4.47 -29.79 -10.67
N VAL A 663 4.15 -28.70 -9.95
CA VAL A 663 3.72 -28.67 -8.56
C VAL A 663 2.29 -28.18 -8.45
N GLU A 664 1.42 -28.98 -7.84
CA GLU A 664 0.08 -28.54 -7.43
C GLU A 664 0.16 -27.78 -6.11
N THR A 665 -0.69 -26.76 -5.93
CA THR A 665 -0.76 -26.02 -4.68
C THR A 665 -2.09 -26.22 -4.00
N ASP A 666 -2.07 -26.32 -2.67
CA ASP A 666 -3.27 -26.35 -1.83
C ASP A 666 -3.09 -25.45 -0.61
N TYR A 667 -4.19 -25.10 0.05
CA TYR A 667 -4.19 -24.28 1.25
C TYR A 667 -5.10 -24.93 2.29
N ILE A 668 -4.54 -25.20 3.46
CA ILE A 668 -5.27 -25.90 4.51
C ILE A 668 -5.18 -25.19 5.86
N PRO A 669 -6.25 -25.23 6.68
CA PRO A 669 -6.20 -24.72 8.03
C PRO A 669 -5.17 -25.49 8.86
N ALA A 670 -4.28 -24.74 9.51
CA ALA A 670 -3.36 -25.28 10.50
C ALA A 670 -3.08 -24.19 11.55
N SER A 671 -3.09 -24.60 12.80
CA SER A 671 -2.73 -23.72 13.90
C SER A 671 -2.13 -24.53 15.05
N ARG A 672 -1.43 -23.86 15.93
CA ARG A 672 -0.95 -24.52 17.17
C ARG A 672 -2.09 -25.18 17.94
N ARG A 673 -3.27 -24.58 17.97
CA ARG A 673 -4.43 -25.07 18.71
C ARG A 673 -5.07 -26.28 18.08
N CYS A 674 -5.34 -26.28 16.78
CA CYS A 674 -5.99 -27.42 16.12
C CYS A 674 -5.09 -28.68 16.04
N LEU A 675 -3.76 -28.51 16.23
CA LEU A 675 -2.78 -29.61 16.26
C LEU A 675 -2.39 -30.06 17.69
N LEU A 676 -2.90 -29.40 18.74
CA LEU A 676 -2.68 -29.79 20.13
C LEU A 676 -2.98 -31.28 20.41
N PRO A 677 -4.06 -31.88 19.86
CA PRO A 677 -4.31 -33.31 20.10
C PRO A 677 -3.15 -34.23 19.70
N ALA A 678 -2.47 -33.91 18.59
CA ALA A 678 -1.27 -34.64 18.17
C ALA A 678 -0.07 -34.36 19.07
N LEU A 679 0.14 -33.10 19.46
CA LEU A 679 1.25 -32.70 20.33
C LEU A 679 1.12 -33.30 21.74
N MET A 680 -0.11 -33.56 22.21
CA MET A 680 -0.40 -34.18 23.50
C MET A 680 -0.53 -35.70 23.48
N ALA A 681 -0.39 -36.32 22.34
CA ALA A 681 -0.47 -37.78 22.23
C ALA A 681 0.61 -38.50 23.05
N ASN A 682 1.75 -37.83 23.25
CA ASN A 682 2.82 -38.33 24.12
C ASN A 682 2.85 -37.55 25.44
N PRO A 683 2.51 -38.17 26.58
CA PRO A 683 2.48 -37.49 27.90
C PRO A 683 3.81 -36.87 28.32
N THR A 684 4.96 -37.34 27.80
CA THR A 684 6.28 -36.76 28.11
C THR A 684 6.49 -35.39 27.47
N ASP A 685 5.73 -35.05 26.42
CA ASP A 685 5.85 -33.80 25.68
C ASP A 685 4.90 -32.70 26.16
N TRP A 686 4.03 -32.97 27.11
CA TRP A 686 3.05 -31.98 27.61
C TRP A 686 3.71 -30.71 28.17
N ALA A 687 4.91 -30.80 28.75
CA ALA A 687 5.67 -29.64 29.23
C ALA A 687 6.15 -28.69 28.09
N VAL A 688 6.08 -29.15 26.84
CA VAL A 688 6.56 -28.42 25.65
C VAL A 688 5.46 -27.55 25.03
N LEU A 689 4.23 -27.54 25.57
CA LEU A 689 3.14 -26.70 25.10
C LEU A 689 3.58 -25.21 25.11
N PRO A 690 3.28 -24.45 24.03
CA PRO A 690 3.69 -23.05 23.91
C PRO A 690 2.78 -22.16 24.77
N VAL A 691 3.11 -22.07 26.06
CA VAL A 691 2.34 -21.29 27.04
C VAL A 691 3.22 -20.20 27.65
N ARG A 692 2.70 -18.98 27.69
CA ARG A 692 3.32 -17.88 28.45
C ARG A 692 2.85 -17.93 29.90
N TRP A 693 3.64 -18.52 30.77
CA TRP A 693 3.27 -18.74 32.18
C TRP A 693 2.92 -17.46 32.92
N ALA A 694 3.49 -16.34 32.51
CA ALA A 694 3.24 -15.03 33.14
C ALA A 694 1.77 -14.57 32.99
N VAL A 695 1.05 -15.03 31.97
CA VAL A 695 -0.32 -14.60 31.67
C VAL A 695 -1.34 -15.74 31.64
N TYR A 696 -0.91 -16.98 31.61
CA TYR A 696 -1.81 -18.13 31.62
C TYR A 696 -2.31 -18.43 33.03
N THR A 697 -3.62 -18.57 33.13
CA THR A 697 -4.33 -18.96 34.36
C THR A 697 -4.88 -20.39 34.21
N PRO A 698 -5.29 -21.08 35.28
CA PRO A 698 -6.01 -22.34 35.20
C PRO A 698 -7.22 -22.30 34.27
N GLU A 699 -8.02 -21.23 34.32
CA GLU A 699 -9.16 -21.02 33.43
C GLU A 699 -8.73 -21.05 31.96
N LYS A 700 -7.72 -20.28 31.61
CA LYS A 700 -7.21 -20.23 30.23
C LYS A 700 -6.59 -21.56 29.79
N ALA A 701 -5.90 -22.24 30.72
CA ALA A 701 -5.31 -23.54 30.45
C ALA A 701 -6.40 -24.60 30.15
N LEU A 702 -7.49 -24.63 30.91
CA LEU A 702 -8.60 -25.56 30.64
C LEU A 702 -9.36 -25.22 29.35
N LYS A 703 -9.54 -23.96 29.02
CA LYS A 703 -10.06 -23.57 27.69
C LYS A 703 -9.15 -24.06 26.55
N LEU A 704 -7.82 -23.98 26.71
CA LEU A 704 -6.87 -24.52 25.73
C LEU A 704 -6.97 -26.05 25.61
N LEU A 705 -7.11 -26.74 26.74
CA LEU A 705 -7.16 -28.20 26.85
C LEU A 705 -8.58 -28.79 26.80
N SER A 706 -9.56 -27.98 26.37
CA SER A 706 -10.97 -28.40 26.35
C SER A 706 -11.22 -29.70 25.56
N PHE A 707 -10.43 -29.94 24.50
CA PHE A 707 -10.52 -31.17 23.69
C PHE A 707 -10.13 -32.47 24.42
N CYS A 708 -9.56 -32.36 25.61
CA CYS A 708 -9.18 -33.51 26.44
C CYS A 708 -9.50 -33.29 27.94
N THR A 709 -10.40 -32.36 28.24
CA THR A 709 -10.88 -32.08 29.60
C THR A 709 -12.17 -32.85 29.84
N LEU A 710 -12.38 -33.35 31.08
CA LEU A 710 -13.61 -34.00 31.51
C LEU A 710 -14.82 -33.11 31.21
N ASP A 711 -15.92 -33.77 30.76
CA ASP A 711 -17.20 -33.08 30.55
C ASP A 711 -17.86 -32.80 31.92
N ALA A 712 -17.48 -31.70 32.51
CA ALA A 712 -17.97 -31.23 33.79
C ALA A 712 -18.25 -29.72 33.73
N PRO A 713 -19.21 -29.22 34.53
CA PRO A 713 -19.47 -27.79 34.61
C PRO A 713 -18.21 -26.98 35.00
N GLU A 714 -18.06 -25.81 34.45
CA GLU A 714 -16.91 -24.92 34.75
C GLU A 714 -16.74 -24.69 36.25
N SER A 715 -17.85 -24.55 36.97
CA SER A 715 -17.86 -24.38 38.42
C SER A 715 -17.21 -25.56 39.18
N GLU A 716 -17.37 -26.77 38.69
CA GLU A 716 -16.74 -27.96 39.24
C GLU A 716 -15.26 -28.05 38.93
N LEU A 717 -14.90 -27.81 37.66
CA LEU A 717 -13.49 -27.73 37.23
C LEU A 717 -12.73 -26.68 38.01
N ARG A 718 -13.34 -25.51 38.20
CA ARG A 718 -12.82 -24.42 39.04
C ARG A 718 -12.60 -24.89 40.48
N HIS A 719 -13.60 -25.48 41.08
CA HIS A 719 -13.50 -25.97 42.47
C HIS A 719 -12.35 -26.98 42.60
N GLN A 720 -12.20 -27.92 41.71
CA GLN A 720 -11.13 -28.92 41.71
C GLN A 720 -9.75 -28.27 41.57
N ALA A 721 -9.58 -27.26 40.66
CA ALA A 721 -8.32 -26.56 40.47
C ALA A 721 -7.94 -25.74 41.70
N GLU A 722 -8.90 -24.97 42.25
CA GLU A 722 -8.68 -24.16 43.48
C GLU A 722 -8.36 -25.05 44.70
N ALA A 723 -9.03 -26.17 44.87
CA ALA A 723 -8.73 -27.14 45.92
C ALA A 723 -7.32 -27.78 45.80
N ALA A 724 -6.84 -27.92 44.55
CA ALA A 724 -5.48 -28.38 44.29
C ALA A 724 -4.42 -27.26 44.39
N GLY A 725 -4.79 -26.05 44.84
CA GLY A 725 -3.89 -24.93 45.06
C GLY A 725 -3.60 -24.10 43.80
N PHE A 726 -4.45 -24.17 42.78
CA PHE A 726 -4.35 -23.37 41.55
C PHE A 726 -5.52 -22.36 41.46
N PRO A 727 -5.36 -21.13 41.98
CA PRO A 727 -6.40 -20.11 41.93
C PRO A 727 -6.82 -19.83 40.49
N TRP A 728 -8.14 -19.85 40.24
CA TRP A 728 -8.73 -19.90 38.90
C TRP A 728 -8.25 -18.83 37.91
N GLN A 729 -8.15 -17.59 38.38
CA GLN A 729 -7.76 -16.44 37.59
C GLN A 729 -6.33 -15.93 37.88
N SER A 730 -5.53 -16.67 38.64
CA SER A 730 -4.15 -16.26 38.93
C SER A 730 -3.18 -16.87 37.94
N PRO A 731 -2.30 -16.08 37.31
CA PRO A 731 -1.30 -16.60 36.39
C PRO A 731 -0.33 -17.56 37.07
N PHE A 732 0.19 -18.52 36.28
CA PHE A 732 1.16 -19.49 36.82
C PHE A 732 2.51 -18.85 37.18
N GLN A 733 2.91 -17.74 36.53
CA GLN A 733 4.10 -16.93 36.75
C GLN A 733 5.44 -17.69 36.54
N GLN A 734 5.49 -19.01 36.76
CA GLN A 734 6.69 -19.83 36.64
C GLN A 734 6.41 -21.13 35.88
N LYS A 735 7.43 -21.63 35.16
CA LYS A 735 7.37 -22.89 34.43
C LYS A 735 7.06 -24.09 35.34
N THR A 736 7.70 -24.13 36.52
CA THR A 736 7.50 -25.21 37.48
C THR A 736 6.06 -25.32 37.99
N ARG A 737 5.37 -24.18 38.14
CA ARG A 737 3.96 -24.15 38.56
C ARG A 737 3.05 -24.62 37.43
N TRP A 738 3.36 -24.23 36.19
CA TRP A 738 2.69 -24.77 35.00
C TRP A 738 2.85 -26.29 34.87
N GLU A 739 4.05 -26.80 35.03
CA GLU A 739 4.32 -28.25 35.00
C GLU A 739 3.58 -29.00 36.13
N SER A 740 3.44 -28.37 37.32
CA SER A 740 2.66 -28.93 38.42
C SER A 740 1.17 -28.95 38.13
N PHE A 741 0.66 -27.90 37.47
CA PHE A 741 -0.73 -27.87 36.98
C PHE A 741 -0.98 -28.94 35.90
N LEU A 742 -0.10 -29.15 34.96
CA LEU A 742 -0.22 -30.20 33.96
C LEU A 742 -0.25 -31.62 34.56
N ARG A 743 0.52 -31.85 35.62
CA ARG A 743 0.44 -33.13 36.39
C ARG A 743 -0.90 -33.28 37.05
N PHE A 744 -1.40 -32.23 37.73
CA PHE A 744 -2.75 -32.24 38.30
C PHE A 744 -3.82 -32.47 37.24
N PHE A 745 -3.74 -31.75 36.13
CA PHE A 745 -4.65 -31.90 35.01
C PHE A 745 -4.70 -33.35 34.48
N ARG A 746 -3.53 -33.94 34.20
CA ARG A 746 -3.42 -35.31 33.73
C ARG A 746 -4.04 -36.33 34.73
N ASP A 747 -3.81 -36.14 36.03
CA ASP A 747 -4.20 -37.11 37.04
C ASP A 747 -5.66 -36.95 37.47
N LYS A 748 -6.31 -35.80 37.23
CA LYS A 748 -7.65 -35.51 37.76
C LYS A 748 -8.66 -34.99 36.72
N LEU A 749 -8.23 -34.28 35.69
CA LEU A 749 -9.13 -33.59 34.74
C LEU A 749 -9.04 -34.08 33.31
N TYR A 750 -8.07 -34.94 33.00
CA TYR A 750 -7.85 -35.44 31.65
C TYR A 750 -8.86 -36.53 31.28
N ASP A 751 -9.48 -36.39 30.10
CA ASP A 751 -10.33 -37.35 29.45
C ASP A 751 -9.67 -37.91 28.18
N GLY A 752 -9.22 -39.14 28.26
CA GLY A 752 -8.63 -39.84 27.12
C GLY A 752 -9.60 -40.12 25.97
N CYS A 753 -10.91 -40.21 26.25
CA CYS A 753 -11.94 -40.44 25.19
C CYS A 753 -12.12 -39.17 24.36
N HIS A 754 -12.25 -38.01 24.99
CA HIS A 754 -12.31 -36.71 24.31
C HIS A 754 -11.04 -36.46 23.51
N HIS A 755 -9.87 -36.71 24.09
CA HIS A 755 -8.59 -36.58 23.38
C HIS A 755 -8.57 -37.47 22.12
N GLN A 756 -8.95 -38.73 22.23
CA GLN A 756 -8.96 -39.67 21.12
C GLN A 756 -9.94 -39.24 20.00
N ALA A 757 -11.08 -38.70 20.36
CA ALA A 757 -12.04 -38.17 19.38
C ALA A 757 -11.46 -37.00 18.59
N ALA A 758 -10.86 -35.99 19.28
CA ALA A 758 -10.20 -34.86 18.66
C ALA A 758 -8.99 -35.27 17.80
N TYR A 759 -8.17 -36.21 18.33
CA TYR A 759 -7.02 -36.76 17.59
C TYR A 759 -7.46 -37.46 16.30
N SER A 760 -8.51 -38.31 16.37
CA SER A 760 -9.01 -39.04 15.22
C SER A 760 -9.65 -38.16 14.17
N ALA A 761 -10.29 -37.06 14.58
CA ALA A 761 -10.82 -36.06 13.64
C ALA A 761 -9.69 -35.30 12.92
N ALA A 762 -8.71 -34.79 13.66
CA ALA A 762 -7.55 -34.10 13.09
C ALA A 762 -6.78 -35.04 12.15
N ARG A 763 -6.55 -36.29 12.57
CA ARG A 763 -5.87 -37.32 11.77
C ARG A 763 -6.58 -37.55 10.44
N ALA A 764 -7.89 -37.81 10.47
CA ALA A 764 -8.65 -38.07 9.26
C ALA A 764 -8.61 -36.91 8.27
N TYR A 765 -8.66 -35.68 8.78
CA TYR A 765 -8.54 -34.48 7.94
C TYR A 765 -7.17 -34.37 7.24
N TYR A 766 -6.09 -34.50 8.02
CA TYR A 766 -4.75 -34.28 7.46
C TYR A 766 -4.25 -35.49 6.63
N GLU A 767 -4.68 -36.72 6.92
CA GLU A 767 -4.41 -37.87 6.05
C GLU A 767 -5.00 -37.69 4.64
N GLU A 768 -6.20 -37.08 4.56
CA GLU A 768 -6.85 -36.76 3.28
C GLU A 768 -6.10 -35.60 2.55
N LYS A 769 -5.75 -34.56 3.29
CA LYS A 769 -5.18 -33.31 2.70
C LYS A 769 -3.69 -33.37 2.38
N LEU A 770 -2.96 -34.29 3.00
CA LEU A 770 -1.52 -34.47 2.82
C LEU A 770 -1.21 -35.88 2.28
N PRO A 771 -1.57 -36.21 1.01
CA PRO A 771 -1.20 -37.47 0.40
C PRO A 771 0.32 -37.62 0.27
N GLU A 772 0.79 -38.82 -0.06
CA GLU A 772 2.20 -39.10 -0.27
C GLU A 772 2.81 -38.18 -1.36
N GLY A 773 4.01 -37.67 -1.12
CA GLY A 773 4.68 -36.71 -2.00
C GLY A 773 4.28 -35.25 -1.76
N SER A 774 3.45 -34.97 -0.73
CA SER A 774 3.15 -33.62 -0.28
C SER A 774 4.31 -33.02 0.52
N ALA A 775 4.51 -31.71 0.39
CA ALA A 775 5.36 -30.89 1.26
C ALA A 775 4.57 -29.69 1.78
N CYS A 776 4.93 -29.16 2.93
CA CYS A 776 4.26 -28.00 3.51
C CYS A 776 5.10 -26.74 3.40
N PHE A 777 4.42 -25.59 3.27
CA PHE A 777 5.02 -24.29 3.58
C PHE A 777 4.37 -23.72 4.85
N ASP A 778 5.21 -23.25 5.75
CA ASP A 778 4.82 -22.50 6.94
C ASP A 778 5.82 -21.36 7.17
N MET A 779 5.41 -20.26 7.80
CA MET A 779 6.35 -19.17 8.12
C MET A 779 7.47 -19.65 9.04
N GLY A 780 7.20 -20.61 9.86
CA GLY A 780 8.19 -21.30 10.67
C GLY A 780 7.80 -21.27 12.13
N TYR A 781 8.66 -21.56 13.07
CA TYR A 781 10.10 -21.80 12.90
C TYR A 781 10.57 -22.87 13.86
N SER A 782 9.67 -23.35 14.75
CA SER A 782 10.03 -24.29 15.81
C SER A 782 9.96 -25.77 15.39
N GLY A 783 9.35 -26.08 14.27
CA GLY A 783 9.12 -27.44 13.79
C GLY A 783 7.94 -28.17 14.46
N ARG A 784 7.24 -27.56 15.42
CA ARG A 784 6.18 -28.23 16.20
C ARG A 784 4.95 -28.60 15.39
N LEU A 785 4.48 -27.68 14.54
CA LEU A 785 3.35 -27.94 13.64
C LEU A 785 3.70 -29.10 12.69
N GLN A 786 4.92 -29.10 12.16
CA GLN A 786 5.38 -30.13 11.25
C GLN A 786 5.48 -31.50 11.94
N ALA A 787 6.04 -31.56 13.15
CA ALA A 787 6.07 -32.79 13.94
C ALA A 787 4.66 -33.34 14.20
N ALA A 788 3.71 -32.45 14.52
CA ALA A 788 2.30 -32.84 14.71
C ALA A 788 1.68 -33.40 13.42
N LEU A 789 1.94 -32.79 12.28
CA LEU A 789 1.46 -33.25 10.98
C LEU A 789 2.06 -34.59 10.60
N CYS A 790 3.37 -34.80 10.83
CA CYS A 790 4.02 -36.09 10.60
C CYS A 790 3.43 -37.19 11.50
N GLN A 791 3.14 -36.85 12.76
CA GLN A 791 2.52 -37.77 13.69
C GLN A 791 1.08 -38.14 13.29
N LEU A 792 0.26 -37.18 12.86
CA LEU A 792 -1.12 -37.42 12.41
C LEU A 792 -1.16 -38.23 11.12
N THR A 793 -0.31 -37.93 10.16
CA THR A 793 -0.31 -38.59 8.85
C THR A 793 0.50 -39.88 8.83
N GLN A 794 1.30 -40.15 9.87
CA GLN A 794 2.26 -41.28 9.94
C GLN A 794 3.23 -41.27 8.73
N ARG A 795 3.63 -40.10 8.28
CA ARG A 795 4.49 -39.89 7.10
C ARG A 795 5.52 -38.81 7.39
N ALA A 796 6.68 -38.90 6.75
CA ALA A 796 7.62 -37.81 6.69
C ALA A 796 7.10 -36.74 5.70
N VAL A 797 6.70 -35.59 6.19
CA VAL A 797 6.22 -34.47 5.37
C VAL A 797 7.28 -33.37 5.36
N PRO A 798 8.00 -33.12 4.25
CA PRO A 798 8.97 -32.05 4.15
C PRO A 798 8.34 -30.67 4.41
N VAL A 799 9.13 -29.74 4.97
CA VAL A 799 8.66 -28.39 5.22
C VAL A 799 9.62 -27.31 4.70
N TYR A 800 9.03 -26.29 4.11
CA TYR A 800 9.70 -25.08 3.65
C TYR A 800 9.35 -23.94 4.62
N TYR A 801 10.37 -23.37 5.29
CA TYR A 801 10.23 -22.28 6.24
C TYR A 801 10.85 -20.99 5.71
N VAL A 802 10.37 -19.86 6.15
CA VAL A 802 11.10 -18.60 5.99
C VAL A 802 12.43 -18.68 6.76
N HIS A 803 12.39 -19.15 8.01
CA HIS A 803 13.56 -19.49 8.80
C HIS A 803 13.21 -20.53 9.88
N ALA A 804 14.20 -21.18 10.45
CA ALA A 804 14.00 -22.17 11.51
C ALA A 804 14.72 -21.78 12.81
N ASP A 805 14.14 -22.15 13.96
CA ASP A 805 14.87 -22.21 15.23
C ASP A 805 15.77 -23.45 15.23
N GLY A 806 17.07 -23.26 15.04
CA GLY A 806 18.04 -24.33 14.86
C GLY A 806 17.94 -25.46 15.88
N ARG A 807 17.75 -25.15 17.16
CA ARG A 807 17.74 -26.16 18.22
C ARG A 807 16.46 -27.01 18.25
N ASN A 808 15.30 -26.37 18.16
CA ASN A 808 14.02 -27.10 18.25
C ASN A 808 13.66 -27.78 16.94
N SER A 809 13.87 -27.11 15.82
CA SER A 809 13.55 -27.68 14.51
C SER A 809 14.47 -28.85 14.18
N GLU A 810 15.76 -28.78 14.47
CA GLU A 810 16.70 -29.90 14.27
C GLU A 810 16.34 -31.10 15.14
N ARG A 811 16.02 -30.87 16.42
CA ARG A 811 15.60 -31.94 17.33
C ARG A 811 14.31 -32.63 16.86
N LEU A 812 13.32 -31.85 16.44
CA LEU A 812 12.03 -32.39 15.99
C LEU A 812 12.15 -33.02 14.61
N SER A 813 12.90 -32.42 13.70
CA SER A 813 13.20 -33.00 12.39
C SER A 813 13.84 -34.38 12.52
N ALA A 814 14.85 -34.52 13.41
CA ALA A 814 15.48 -35.83 13.68
C ALA A 814 14.53 -36.82 14.36
N ALA A 815 13.64 -36.38 15.26
CA ALA A 815 12.71 -37.25 15.97
C ALA A 815 11.55 -37.77 15.10
N TYR A 816 11.11 -37.00 14.11
CA TYR A 816 9.96 -37.31 13.24
C TYR A 816 10.34 -37.47 11.77
N ASP A 817 11.62 -37.48 11.44
CA ASP A 817 12.22 -37.75 10.13
C ASP A 817 11.65 -36.85 9.00
N PHE A 818 11.49 -35.54 9.25
CA PHE A 818 11.05 -34.62 8.19
C PHE A 818 12.16 -33.64 7.76
N PRO A 819 12.41 -33.52 6.44
CA PRO A 819 13.34 -32.52 5.91
C PRO A 819 12.87 -31.10 6.16
N VAL A 820 13.79 -30.22 6.56
CA VAL A 820 13.54 -28.77 6.76
C VAL A 820 14.38 -27.96 5.77
N HIS A 821 13.72 -27.12 4.99
CA HIS A 821 14.35 -26.20 4.07
C HIS A 821 14.00 -24.76 4.48
N CYS A 822 15.00 -23.88 4.53
CA CYS A 822 14.78 -22.50 4.95
C CYS A 822 15.18 -21.53 3.86
N PHE A 823 14.37 -20.47 3.69
CA PHE A 823 14.70 -19.35 2.82
C PHE A 823 15.92 -18.59 3.37
N TYR A 824 15.91 -18.25 4.65
CA TYR A 824 17.08 -17.71 5.33
C TYR A 824 17.91 -18.84 5.93
N PRO A 825 19.19 -18.96 5.57
CA PRO A 825 20.08 -20.01 6.14
C PRO A 825 20.31 -19.86 7.63
N MET A 826 20.08 -18.66 8.18
CA MET A 826 20.05 -18.39 9.63
C MET A 826 18.87 -17.47 9.94
N PRO A 827 18.32 -17.52 11.18
CA PRO A 827 17.22 -16.63 11.53
C PRO A 827 17.61 -15.17 11.33
N PRO A 828 16.77 -14.37 10.63
CA PRO A 828 16.97 -12.94 10.52
C PRO A 828 16.90 -12.28 11.89
N ALA A 829 17.62 -11.18 12.06
CA ALA A 829 17.81 -10.54 13.36
C ALA A 829 16.52 -9.93 13.97
N MET A 830 15.37 -9.99 13.27
CA MET A 830 14.21 -9.18 13.59
C MET A 830 12.88 -9.94 13.63
N SER A 831 11.96 -9.27 14.23
CA SER A 831 10.61 -9.56 14.66
C SER A 831 9.80 -10.53 13.79
N GLY A 832 9.46 -11.65 14.40
CA GLY A 832 8.46 -12.56 13.85
C GLY A 832 7.05 -11.96 13.82
N ALA A 833 6.67 -11.16 14.83
CA ALA A 833 5.33 -10.62 14.98
C ALA A 833 4.92 -9.68 13.83
N PHE A 834 5.77 -8.73 13.49
CA PHE A 834 5.48 -7.80 12.41
C PHE A 834 5.51 -8.50 11.04
N ARG A 835 6.44 -9.43 10.83
CA ARG A 835 6.46 -10.28 9.64
C ARG A 835 5.17 -11.09 9.50
N GLU A 836 4.76 -11.76 10.58
CA GLU A 836 3.54 -12.55 10.64
C GLU A 836 2.31 -11.69 10.34
N PHE A 837 2.20 -10.51 10.94
CA PHE A 837 1.10 -9.58 10.68
C PHE A 837 0.98 -9.19 9.20
N LEU A 838 2.10 -8.84 8.56
CA LEU A 838 2.10 -8.38 7.16
C LEU A 838 1.81 -9.50 6.15
N LEU A 839 2.15 -10.74 6.46
CA LEU A 839 2.04 -11.87 5.52
C LEU A 839 0.85 -12.80 5.78
N SER A 840 0.27 -12.81 7.00
CA SER A 840 -0.85 -13.68 7.35
C SER A 840 -2.19 -13.17 6.80
N SER A 841 -3.04 -14.11 6.37
CA SER A 841 -4.41 -13.80 5.91
C SER A 841 -5.31 -13.28 7.04
N ASP A 842 -6.43 -12.68 6.64
CA ASP A 842 -7.49 -12.17 7.52
C ASP A 842 -8.40 -13.27 8.10
N GLU A 843 -8.14 -14.53 7.79
CA GLU A 843 -8.98 -15.64 8.24
C GLU A 843 -8.91 -15.83 9.75
N ALA A 844 -10.04 -16.24 10.33
CA ALA A 844 -10.10 -16.65 11.73
C ALA A 844 -9.22 -17.89 11.97
N PRO A 845 -8.54 -18.03 13.11
CA PRO A 845 -7.70 -19.17 13.39
C PRO A 845 -8.53 -20.46 13.56
N CYS A 846 -8.09 -21.53 12.92
CA CYS A 846 -8.68 -22.85 13.13
C CYS A 846 -8.37 -23.33 14.55
N VAL A 847 -9.40 -23.80 15.27
CA VAL A 847 -9.28 -24.21 16.67
C VAL A 847 -9.48 -25.71 16.89
N GLY A 848 -9.93 -26.44 15.87
CA GLY A 848 -10.17 -27.86 15.94
C GLY A 848 -10.86 -28.41 14.71
N PHE A 849 -11.32 -29.67 14.79
CA PHE A 849 -12.05 -30.37 13.73
C PHE A 849 -13.25 -31.08 14.29
N GLU A 850 -14.35 -31.07 13.54
CA GLU A 850 -15.59 -31.79 13.88
C GLU A 850 -16.03 -32.73 12.75
N ARG A 851 -16.66 -33.82 13.12
CA ARG A 851 -17.32 -34.71 12.15
C ARG A 851 -18.74 -34.22 11.87
N GLN A 852 -18.97 -33.79 10.65
CA GLN A 852 -20.29 -33.44 10.15
C GLN A 852 -20.69 -34.48 9.09
N ASN A 853 -21.60 -35.38 9.44
CA ASN A 853 -21.95 -36.53 8.62
C ASN A 853 -20.72 -37.43 8.31
N ALA A 854 -20.40 -37.64 7.02
CA ALA A 854 -19.27 -38.44 6.59
C ALA A 854 -17.95 -37.67 6.42
N ARG A 855 -17.96 -36.31 6.62
CA ARG A 855 -16.80 -35.45 6.41
C ARG A 855 -16.29 -34.83 7.72
N VAL A 856 -14.99 -34.58 7.75
CA VAL A 856 -14.38 -33.82 8.82
C VAL A 856 -14.23 -32.36 8.33
N VAL A 857 -14.72 -31.41 9.11
CA VAL A 857 -14.67 -29.95 8.80
C VAL A 857 -13.89 -29.21 9.86
N PRO A 858 -13.15 -28.17 9.49
CA PRO A 858 -12.45 -27.32 10.43
C PRO A 858 -13.43 -26.44 11.22
N VAL A 859 -13.10 -26.18 12.48
CA VAL A 859 -13.81 -25.27 13.37
C VAL A 859 -12.93 -24.02 13.59
N TYR A 860 -13.51 -22.84 13.41
CA TYR A 860 -12.80 -21.57 13.53
C TYR A 860 -13.22 -20.81 14.79
N ALA A 861 -12.28 -20.10 15.41
CA ALA A 861 -12.55 -19.16 16.49
C ALA A 861 -13.18 -17.85 15.94
N GLN A 862 -13.57 -16.97 16.86
CA GLN A 862 -13.88 -15.60 16.48
C GLN A 862 -12.60 -14.90 16.04
N ASP A 863 -12.71 -14.02 15.04
CA ASP A 863 -11.60 -13.18 14.63
C ASP A 863 -11.34 -12.11 15.71
N GLY A 864 -10.08 -12.04 16.16
CA GLY A 864 -9.66 -11.05 17.17
C GLY A 864 -9.11 -9.76 16.57
N ARG A 865 -9.02 -9.65 15.25
CA ARG A 865 -8.53 -8.45 14.56
C ARG A 865 -9.61 -7.36 14.56
N ASN A 866 -9.17 -6.12 14.65
CA ASN A 866 -10.06 -4.98 14.46
C ASN A 866 -10.05 -4.52 12.98
N GLU A 867 -10.95 -3.63 12.62
CA GLU A 867 -11.06 -3.12 11.24
C GLU A 867 -9.79 -2.41 10.77
N ALA A 868 -9.00 -1.87 11.69
CA ALA A 868 -7.71 -1.27 11.42
C ALA A 868 -6.69 -2.29 10.93
N ALA A 869 -6.61 -3.41 11.61
CA ALA A 869 -5.73 -4.49 11.24
C ALA A 869 -6.13 -5.09 9.89
N HIS A 870 -7.42 -5.29 9.65
CA HIS A 870 -7.93 -5.76 8.36
C HIS A 870 -7.60 -4.79 7.23
N PHE A 871 -7.85 -3.49 7.43
CA PHE A 871 -7.55 -2.49 6.41
C PHE A 871 -6.06 -2.48 6.05
N LEU A 872 -5.18 -2.37 7.07
CA LEU A 872 -3.73 -2.27 6.83
C LEU A 872 -3.20 -3.55 6.17
N SER A 873 -3.58 -4.73 6.69
CA SER A 873 -3.18 -6.02 6.14
C SER A 873 -3.62 -6.15 4.68
N ASN A 874 -4.89 -5.89 4.38
CA ASN A 874 -5.44 -5.98 3.02
C ASN A 874 -4.77 -5.00 2.06
N CYS A 875 -4.55 -3.75 2.46
CA CYS A 875 -3.89 -2.76 1.62
C CYS A 875 -2.44 -3.17 1.31
N VAL A 876 -1.68 -3.56 2.32
CA VAL A 876 -0.28 -4.01 2.16
C VAL A 876 -0.20 -5.24 1.26
N GLN A 877 -1.03 -6.26 1.51
CA GLN A 877 -1.01 -7.52 0.76
C GLN A 877 -1.47 -7.36 -0.70
N HIS A 878 -2.51 -6.54 -0.93
CA HIS A 878 -2.97 -6.19 -2.27
C HIS A 878 -1.82 -5.59 -3.11
N HIS A 879 -1.14 -4.58 -2.57
CA HIS A 879 -0.05 -3.93 -3.28
C HIS A 879 1.21 -4.80 -3.39
N ALA A 880 1.44 -5.70 -2.44
CA ALA A 880 2.51 -6.70 -2.57
C ALA A 880 2.27 -7.66 -3.75
N LEU A 881 1.05 -8.16 -3.90
CA LEU A 881 0.66 -8.98 -5.07
C LEU A 881 0.68 -8.17 -6.37
N GLN A 882 0.29 -6.90 -6.32
CA GLN A 882 0.38 -6.01 -7.48
C GLN A 882 1.84 -5.86 -7.94
N PHE A 883 2.80 -5.72 -7.00
CA PHE A 883 4.22 -5.70 -7.34
C PHE A 883 4.65 -6.99 -8.04
N VAL A 884 4.23 -8.15 -7.53
CA VAL A 884 4.58 -9.45 -8.13
C VAL A 884 4.06 -9.54 -9.57
N ARG A 885 2.82 -9.09 -9.82
CA ARG A 885 2.24 -9.02 -11.19
C ARG A 885 3.03 -8.05 -12.07
N ASP A 886 3.20 -6.80 -11.64
CA ASP A 886 3.89 -5.76 -12.41
C ASP A 886 5.32 -6.19 -12.79
N PHE A 887 6.04 -6.82 -11.85
CA PHE A 887 7.38 -7.33 -12.08
C PHE A 887 7.37 -8.50 -13.08
N HIS A 888 6.47 -9.45 -12.88
CA HIS A 888 6.31 -10.58 -13.80
C HIS A 888 5.98 -10.10 -15.21
N ASP A 889 4.95 -9.27 -15.37
CA ASP A 889 4.45 -8.80 -16.67
C ASP A 889 5.49 -7.94 -17.40
N THR A 890 6.33 -7.23 -16.64
CA THR A 890 7.40 -6.40 -17.22
C THR A 890 8.62 -7.22 -17.65
N PHE A 891 9.00 -8.23 -16.85
CA PHE A 891 10.28 -8.91 -17.01
C PHE A 891 10.18 -10.41 -17.36
N ALA A 892 8.99 -10.96 -17.58
CA ALA A 892 8.82 -12.34 -18.01
C ALA A 892 9.64 -12.62 -19.30
N GLY A 893 10.30 -13.77 -19.33
CA GLY A 893 11.14 -14.17 -20.47
C GLY A 893 12.48 -13.42 -20.58
N THR A 894 12.82 -12.52 -19.66
CA THR A 894 14.09 -11.78 -19.64
C THR A 894 15.11 -12.39 -18.66
N GLY A 895 16.39 -12.01 -18.83
CA GLY A 895 17.46 -12.36 -17.88
C GLY A 895 17.22 -11.83 -16.46
N VAL A 896 16.42 -10.76 -16.29
CA VAL A 896 16.03 -10.23 -14.98
C VAL A 896 15.23 -11.28 -14.20
N MET A 897 14.19 -11.83 -14.83
CA MET A 897 13.35 -12.87 -14.19
C MET A 897 14.13 -14.16 -13.93
N GLN A 898 15.03 -14.55 -14.85
CA GLN A 898 15.90 -15.71 -14.69
C GLN A 898 16.90 -15.52 -13.55
N SER A 899 17.40 -14.30 -13.31
CA SER A 899 18.33 -14.02 -12.22
C SER A 899 17.76 -14.31 -10.84
N LEU A 900 16.42 -14.30 -10.70
CA LEU A 900 15.72 -14.67 -9.46
C LEU A 900 15.82 -16.18 -9.12
N ASP A 901 16.37 -17.01 -9.99
CA ASP A 901 16.69 -18.40 -9.65
C ASP A 901 17.97 -18.51 -8.80
N ASN A 902 18.75 -17.42 -8.70
CA ASN A 902 19.94 -17.33 -7.86
C ASN A 902 19.58 -17.01 -6.39
N PRO A 903 19.99 -17.83 -5.41
CA PRO A 903 19.70 -17.58 -3.99
C PRO A 903 20.21 -16.22 -3.48
N GLY A 904 21.36 -15.75 -3.94
CA GLY A 904 21.90 -14.44 -3.56
C GLY A 904 21.01 -13.28 -4.04
N VAL A 905 20.44 -13.39 -5.25
CA VAL A 905 19.50 -12.40 -5.77
C VAL A 905 18.17 -12.45 -5.00
N GLN A 906 17.69 -13.65 -4.66
CA GLN A 906 16.48 -13.81 -3.84
C GLN A 906 16.64 -13.12 -2.47
N LEU A 907 17.77 -13.33 -1.79
CA LEU A 907 18.06 -12.66 -0.52
C LEU A 907 18.16 -11.14 -0.69
N ALA A 908 18.81 -10.67 -1.75
CA ALA A 908 18.91 -9.23 -2.02
C ALA A 908 17.56 -8.56 -2.29
N MET A 909 16.62 -9.25 -2.93
CA MET A 909 15.25 -8.77 -3.12
C MET A 909 14.48 -8.63 -1.79
N SER A 910 14.89 -9.31 -0.74
CA SER A 910 14.29 -9.18 0.60
C SER A 910 14.86 -8.03 1.43
N LEU A 911 15.90 -7.34 0.97
CA LEU A 911 16.56 -6.26 1.72
C LEU A 911 15.63 -5.12 2.13
N PRO A 912 14.71 -4.60 1.27
CA PRO A 912 13.79 -3.56 1.68
C PRO A 912 12.86 -3.99 2.81
N PHE A 913 12.39 -5.23 2.78
CA PHE A 913 11.52 -5.79 3.80
C PHE A 913 12.24 -5.98 5.14
N GLU A 914 13.43 -6.58 5.12
CA GLU A 914 14.24 -6.76 6.34
C GLU A 914 14.66 -5.41 6.95
N GLY A 915 14.91 -4.40 6.11
CA GLY A 915 15.14 -3.04 6.57
C GLY A 915 13.94 -2.44 7.31
N ALA A 916 12.75 -2.58 6.72
CA ALA A 916 11.50 -2.13 7.34
C ALA A 916 11.20 -2.85 8.66
N LEU A 917 11.44 -4.16 8.72
CA LEU A 917 11.30 -4.94 9.96
C LEU A 917 12.30 -4.51 11.04
N ARG A 918 13.50 -4.09 10.66
CA ARG A 918 14.54 -3.68 11.57
C ARG A 918 14.29 -2.32 12.19
N GLN A 919 13.90 -1.36 11.38
CA GLN A 919 13.71 0.03 11.80
C GLN A 919 12.68 0.70 10.93
N LEU A 920 11.42 0.56 11.31
CA LEU A 920 10.36 1.35 10.69
C LEU A 920 10.45 2.79 11.22
N PRO A 921 10.60 3.79 10.34
CA PRO A 921 10.60 5.20 10.74
C PRO A 921 9.34 5.59 11.51
N GLU A 922 9.43 6.63 12.35
CA GLU A 922 8.36 7.01 13.28
C GLU A 922 7.02 7.29 12.59
N ALA A 923 7.02 8.03 11.48
CA ALA A 923 5.80 8.34 10.75
C ALA A 923 5.17 7.09 10.11
N ASP A 924 5.99 6.13 9.67
CA ASP A 924 5.48 4.86 9.14
C ASP A 924 5.01 3.94 10.26
N ALA A 925 5.63 3.99 11.44
CA ALA A 925 5.22 3.22 12.62
C ALA A 925 3.85 3.64 13.16
N GLU A 926 3.42 4.89 12.89
CA GLU A 926 2.07 5.35 13.22
C GLU A 926 0.96 4.55 12.51
N LEU A 927 1.27 3.94 11.34
CA LEU A 927 0.34 3.03 10.66
C LEU A 927 -0.04 1.81 11.52
N LEU A 928 0.82 1.43 12.47
CA LEU A 928 0.64 0.26 13.34
C LEU A 928 -0.07 0.59 14.66
N ARG A 929 -0.44 1.84 14.85
CA ARG A 929 -1.12 2.30 16.06
C ARG A 929 -2.49 1.65 16.19
N ASN A 930 -2.81 1.20 17.39
CA ASN A 930 -4.08 0.55 17.75
C ASN A 930 -4.37 -0.75 16.97
N ILE A 931 -3.33 -1.39 16.44
CA ILE A 931 -3.45 -2.71 15.81
C ILE A 931 -3.14 -3.76 16.86
N PRO A 932 -4.12 -4.58 17.27
CA PRO A 932 -3.89 -5.68 18.18
C PRO A 932 -3.12 -6.78 17.47
N PHE A 933 -2.03 -7.23 18.04
CA PHE A 933 -1.30 -8.42 17.62
C PHE A 933 -1.41 -9.51 18.67
N GLU A 934 -1.91 -10.66 18.27
CA GLU A 934 -2.10 -11.83 19.12
C GLU A 934 -0.98 -12.83 18.88
N ASP A 935 0.00 -12.85 19.75
CA ASP A 935 1.04 -13.91 19.76
C ASP A 935 0.61 -15.14 20.57
N MET A 936 -0.71 -15.36 20.74
CA MET A 936 -1.23 -16.33 21.68
C MET A 936 -2.20 -17.29 21.02
N VAL A 937 -2.38 -18.43 21.66
CA VAL A 937 -3.29 -19.52 21.23
C VAL A 937 -4.77 -19.13 21.33
N PHE A 938 -5.09 -18.02 21.98
CA PHE A 938 -6.48 -17.53 22.13
C PHE A 938 -6.65 -16.14 21.52
N ALA A 939 -7.70 -16.00 20.73
CA ALA A 939 -8.14 -14.73 20.17
C ALA A 939 -8.64 -13.78 21.29
N GLY A 940 -8.25 -12.50 21.23
CA GLY A 940 -8.78 -11.43 22.07
C GLY A 940 -8.24 -11.34 23.50
N GLU A 941 -7.44 -12.30 23.94
CA GLU A 941 -6.95 -12.33 25.32
C GLU A 941 -5.44 -12.06 25.42
N ASN A 942 -4.97 -10.87 25.50
CA ASN A 942 -3.58 -10.38 25.56
C ASN A 942 -3.06 -9.87 24.21
N ALA A 943 -3.90 -9.16 23.49
CA ALA A 943 -3.45 -8.40 22.35
C ALA A 943 -2.45 -7.33 22.80
N LEU A 944 -1.27 -7.35 22.20
CA LEU A 944 -0.26 -6.30 22.36
C LEU A 944 -0.43 -5.32 21.21
N ASP A 945 -0.27 -4.02 21.47
CA ASP A 945 -0.25 -3.03 20.41
C ASP A 945 0.96 -3.24 19.49
N LEU A 946 0.71 -3.45 18.20
CA LEU A 946 1.74 -3.80 17.23
C LEU A 946 2.80 -2.68 17.10
N ARG A 947 2.38 -1.40 17.19
CA ARG A 947 3.33 -0.27 17.20
C ARG A 947 4.29 -0.35 18.39
N THR A 948 3.77 -0.63 19.58
CA THR A 948 4.58 -0.81 20.78
C THR A 948 5.53 -1.99 20.61
N LEU A 949 5.07 -3.11 20.07
CA LEU A 949 5.93 -4.26 19.78
C LEU A 949 7.05 -3.92 18.80
N VAL A 950 6.77 -3.19 17.74
CA VAL A 950 7.77 -2.79 16.73
C VAL A 950 8.77 -1.78 17.31
N ARG A 951 8.32 -0.85 18.16
CA ARG A 951 9.17 0.14 18.83
C ARG A 951 10.03 -0.48 19.94
N ASP A 952 9.48 -1.34 20.76
CA ASP A 952 10.17 -1.93 21.92
C ASP A 952 11.13 -3.05 21.51
N GLN A 953 11.00 -3.57 20.29
CA GLN A 953 11.89 -4.57 19.73
C GLN A 953 13.36 -4.14 19.68
N SER A 954 13.63 -2.85 19.68
CA SER A 954 14.99 -2.34 19.77
C SER A 954 15.59 -2.43 21.18
N ALA A 955 14.78 -2.61 22.23
CA ALA A 955 15.28 -2.49 23.61
C ALA A 955 14.80 -3.56 24.61
N GLU A 956 13.53 -3.98 24.62
CA GLU A 956 12.97 -4.83 25.70
C GLU A 956 12.51 -6.22 25.27
N ALA A 957 12.06 -6.42 24.03
CA ALA A 957 11.72 -7.74 23.52
C ALA A 957 12.94 -8.68 23.49
N ALA A 958 14.15 -8.13 23.32
CA ALA A 958 15.40 -8.88 23.48
C ALA A 958 15.59 -9.41 24.91
N VAL A 959 15.08 -8.71 25.93
CA VAL A 959 15.17 -9.13 27.34
C VAL A 959 14.08 -10.16 27.66
N ALA A 960 12.85 -9.96 27.20
CA ALA A 960 11.74 -10.89 27.42
C ALA A 960 11.92 -12.20 26.64
N ALA A 961 12.45 -12.13 25.40
CA ALA A 961 12.81 -13.31 24.63
C ALA A 961 13.93 -14.12 25.28
N HIS A 962 14.87 -13.48 25.96
CA HIS A 962 15.95 -14.13 26.71
C HIS A 962 15.42 -14.86 27.96
N GLU A 963 14.45 -14.28 28.66
CA GLU A 963 13.83 -14.91 29.84
C GLU A 963 12.88 -16.08 29.45
N MET A 964 12.38 -16.12 28.21
CA MET A 964 11.52 -17.19 27.71
C MET A 964 12.26 -18.29 26.94
N GLY A 965 13.61 -18.25 26.87
CA GLY A 965 14.41 -19.23 26.16
C GLY A 965 14.36 -19.10 24.64
N ALA A 966 13.77 -18.02 24.12
CA ALA A 966 13.94 -17.62 22.73
C ALA A 966 15.31 -16.95 22.57
N VAL A 967 16.03 -17.36 21.56
CA VAL A 967 17.43 -16.97 21.39
C VAL A 967 17.58 -15.50 21.05
N ASP A 968 18.40 -14.83 21.82
CA ASP A 968 18.91 -13.48 21.81
C ASP A 968 19.24 -12.96 20.38
N ALA A 969 18.34 -12.21 19.75
CA ALA A 969 18.54 -11.69 18.39
C ALA A 969 19.70 -10.65 18.28
N PRO A 970 19.88 -9.70 19.22
CA PRO A 970 21.04 -8.79 19.21
C PRO A 970 22.37 -9.46 19.60
N SER A 971 22.36 -10.47 20.46
CA SER A 971 23.57 -11.24 20.83
C SER A 971 24.09 -12.09 19.68
N ARG A 972 23.27 -12.39 18.68
CA ARG A 972 23.66 -13.18 17.50
C ARG A 972 24.37 -12.37 16.44
N MET A 973 24.07 -11.09 16.25
CA MET A 973 24.94 -10.22 15.43
C MET A 973 26.36 -10.13 16.02
N ILE A 974 26.49 -10.27 17.34
CA ILE A 974 27.78 -10.29 18.06
C ILE A 974 28.36 -11.72 18.14
N GLY A 975 27.53 -12.75 17.98
CA GLY A 975 27.94 -14.15 17.81
C GLY A 975 28.72 -14.42 16.53
N PHE A 976 28.69 -13.49 15.56
CA PHE A 976 29.62 -13.49 14.42
C PHE A 976 31.03 -13.06 14.76
N ILE A 977 31.27 -12.49 15.94
CA ILE A 977 32.61 -12.35 16.43
C ILE A 977 32.94 -13.71 17.10
N PRO A 978 33.84 -14.53 16.53
CA PRO A 978 34.12 -15.87 17.05
C PRO A 978 34.34 -15.84 18.55
N GLU A 979 33.90 -16.88 19.26
CA GLU A 979 34.05 -16.97 20.73
C GLU A 979 35.51 -16.82 21.22
N GLN A 980 36.46 -17.03 20.32
CA GLN A 980 37.90 -16.84 20.55
C GLN A 980 38.37 -15.36 20.52
N THR A 981 37.49 -14.40 20.11
CA THR A 981 37.84 -12.98 20.21
C THR A 981 37.55 -12.46 21.59
N GLY A 982 38.62 -12.00 22.27
CA GLY A 982 38.58 -11.59 23.68
C GLY A 982 37.53 -10.52 24.00
N LEU A 983 37.19 -10.41 25.26
CA LEU A 983 36.17 -9.52 25.87
C LEU A 983 36.21 -8.09 25.33
N VAL A 984 37.39 -7.57 24.97
CA VAL A 984 37.60 -6.21 24.43
C VAL A 984 36.96 -6.04 23.07
N LYS A 985 37.10 -6.98 22.14
CA LYS A 985 36.51 -6.90 20.80
C LYS A 985 34.98 -7.04 20.84
N ARG A 986 34.44 -7.88 21.74
CA ARG A 986 32.99 -7.97 22.00
C ARG A 986 32.45 -6.65 22.54
N THR A 987 33.18 -6.02 23.48
CA THR A 987 32.77 -4.73 24.05
C THR A 987 32.78 -3.63 22.99
N ILE A 988 33.78 -3.60 22.12
CA ILE A 988 33.86 -2.65 21.00
C ILE A 988 32.73 -2.90 20.00
N GLY A 989 32.38 -4.16 19.68
CA GLY A 989 31.22 -4.50 18.84
C GLY A 989 29.91 -3.96 19.40
N PHE A 990 29.65 -4.13 20.70
CA PHE A 990 28.47 -3.55 21.38
C PHE A 990 28.47 -2.01 21.31
N LEU A 991 29.62 -1.39 21.45
CA LEU A 991 29.77 0.07 21.46
C LEU A 991 29.55 0.70 20.09
N LEU A 992 29.94 0.00 19.03
CA LEU A 992 29.85 0.45 17.65
C LEU A 992 28.47 0.13 17.02
N PHE A 993 27.88 -1.02 17.33
CA PHE A 993 26.68 -1.54 16.64
C PHE A 993 25.42 -1.52 17.50
N ASP A 994 25.53 -1.43 18.83
CA ASP A 994 24.39 -1.38 19.74
C ASP A 994 24.71 -0.59 21.02
N ARG A 995 24.78 0.72 20.87
CA ARG A 995 25.10 1.66 21.95
C ARG A 995 24.13 1.62 23.14
N GLU A 996 22.90 1.26 22.88
CA GLU A 996 21.84 1.29 23.90
C GLU A 996 21.88 0.03 24.79
N THR A 997 22.01 -1.14 24.20
CA THR A 997 22.25 -2.39 24.93
C THR A 997 23.56 -2.33 25.69
N PHE A 998 24.59 -1.67 25.15
CA PHE A 998 25.82 -1.41 25.87
C PHE A 998 25.58 -0.56 27.13
N ARG A 999 24.84 0.56 27.02
CA ARG A 999 24.51 1.43 28.17
C ARG A 999 23.67 0.71 29.21
N LYS A 1000 22.69 -0.14 28.80
CA LYS A 1000 21.87 -0.95 29.72
C LYS A 1000 22.69 -2.01 30.44
N LYS A 1001 23.57 -2.74 29.75
CA LYS A 1001 24.48 -3.74 30.36
C LYS A 1001 25.48 -3.07 31.29
N LEU A 1002 25.98 -1.89 30.93
CA LEU A 1002 26.87 -1.11 31.78
C LEU A 1002 26.16 -0.65 33.07
N ARG A 1003 24.94 -0.11 32.97
CA ARG A 1003 24.12 0.28 34.14
C ARG A 1003 23.79 -0.91 35.03
N LYS A 1004 23.49 -2.08 34.48
CA LYS A 1004 23.19 -3.31 35.23
C LYS A 1004 24.43 -3.82 35.97
N ARG A 1005 25.60 -3.68 35.38
CA ARG A 1005 26.88 -4.06 35.97
C ARG A 1005 27.31 -3.08 37.09
N MET A 1006 27.11 -1.78 36.85
CA MET A 1006 27.37 -0.76 37.88
C MET A 1006 26.42 -0.93 39.07
N LYS A 1007 25.15 -1.28 38.84
CA LYS A 1007 24.17 -1.57 39.91
C LYS A 1007 24.51 -2.85 40.71
N ARG A 1008 25.09 -3.87 40.06
CA ARG A 1008 25.64 -5.06 40.76
C ARG A 1008 26.85 -4.71 41.60
N MET A 1009 27.77 -3.92 41.07
CA MET A 1009 28.98 -3.49 41.82
C MET A 1009 28.66 -2.57 42.99
N SER A 1010 27.55 -1.78 42.92
CA SER A 1010 27.08 -0.95 44.03
C SER A 1010 26.28 -1.73 45.09
N ASN A 1011 25.84 -2.95 44.79
CA ASN A 1011 25.14 -3.84 45.73
C ASN A 1011 26.10 -4.88 46.36
N GLU A 1012 27.34 -4.96 45.87
CA GLU A 1012 28.41 -5.82 46.40
C GLU A 1012 29.41 -5.00 47.27
N GLN A 1013 29.22 -3.69 47.39
CA GLN A 1013 29.83 -2.80 48.39
C GLN A 1013 28.82 -2.46 49.48
#